data_a2c5a9f73eb579928d38cede741f0a25
#
_entry.id   a2c5a9f73eb579928d38cede741f0a25
#
_cell.length_a   1.000
_cell.length_b   1.000
_cell.length_c   1.000
_cell.angle_alpha   90.00
_cell.angle_beta   90.00
_cell.angle_gamma   90.00
#
_symmetry.space_group_name_H-M   'P 1'
#
loop_
_entity.id
_entity.type
_entity.pdbx_description
1 polymer ?
#
loop_
_entity_poly.entity_id
_entity_poly.type
_entity_poly.pdbx_seq_one_letter_code
_entity_poly.pdbx_strand_id
1 'polypeptide(L)'
;MSESKVYPVKPHISSNALLDKGDYAAMYQASVEDPDTFWGEQGKILDWIKPYTKVKNTSYDPGHVSIKWFEDGQLNVSANCLDRHLAERGDKVAIIWEGDNPAEDRKLTYRELHREVCKFANVLKAQGVHRGDVVCLYMPMVPEAAIAMLACTRIGAVHSIVFGGFSPEALAGRIIDSGSRIVITADEGLRGGRPVPLKKNVDEALTNPDTQVNKVIVLKRTGGNVAWHNHRDIWWHEATATVSSDCPPEAMNAEDPLFILYTSGSTGKPKGVLHTTGGYLVYATLTFKYVFDYHEEDIYWCTADVGWVTGHSYLVYGPLANGATTIMFEGVPNYPATNRMSQVVDKHQVTILYTAPTAIRALMAKGNEAVTGTSRQSLRIMGSVGEPINPEAWEWYYRTIGDERCPIVDTWWQTETGGILISPLPGVTDLKPGSATKPFFGVQPALVDNMGEPLEGATEGNLVSTDSWPGPMRTVFGDHERFEQTYFSTFPGRYFTGDGARRDADGYYWITGRVDDVLNVSGHRMGTAEIESALVAHPKIAEAAVVGVPHEIKGQGIYAYVTLIAGEEPSRELHKEVKEWVRKEIGAIATPDVIHWAEGLPKTRSGKIMRRILRKIATGETDSLGDISTLADPGVVDKLIREKSEAA
;
A
#
# COMPACT_ATOMS: atom_id res chain seq x y z
N MET A 1 17.86 -13.25 23.40
CA MET A 1 16.65 -12.75 22.75
C MET A 1 15.49 -13.14 23.65
N SER A 2 14.70 -12.19 24.16
CA SER A 2 13.50 -12.50 24.95
C SER A 2 12.56 -13.31 24.05
N GLU A 3 11.95 -14.37 24.58
CA GLU A 3 10.91 -15.12 23.87
C GLU A 3 9.82 -14.12 23.43
N SER A 4 9.51 -14.11 22.14
CA SER A 4 8.45 -13.26 21.61
C SER A 4 7.11 -13.72 22.20
N LYS A 5 6.35 -12.80 22.76
CA LYS A 5 5.02 -13.08 23.29
C LYS A 5 4.13 -13.64 22.16
N VAL A 6 3.44 -14.73 22.46
CA VAL A 6 2.54 -15.40 21.50
C VAL A 6 1.09 -15.12 21.88
N TYR A 7 0.29 -14.73 20.91
CA TYR A 7 -1.14 -14.53 21.00
C TYR A 7 -1.85 -15.66 20.23
N PRO A 8 -2.43 -16.64 20.90
CA PRO A 8 -3.04 -17.78 20.24
C PRO A 8 -4.29 -17.38 19.45
N VAL A 9 -4.64 -18.17 18.45
CA VAL A 9 -5.90 -18.02 17.73
C VAL A 9 -7.07 -18.02 18.71
N LYS A 10 -7.93 -17.01 18.58
CA LYS A 10 -9.09 -16.86 19.48
C LYS A 10 -10.20 -17.86 19.12
N PRO A 11 -10.81 -18.56 20.11
CA PRO A 11 -11.88 -19.54 19.84
C PRO A 11 -13.06 -18.98 19.05
N HIS A 12 -13.47 -17.73 19.31
CA HIS A 12 -14.59 -17.08 18.61
C HIS A 12 -14.26 -16.75 17.15
N ILE A 13 -12.97 -16.69 16.78
CA ILE A 13 -12.54 -16.57 15.40
C ILE A 13 -12.44 -17.94 14.75
N SER A 14 -11.74 -18.90 15.37
CA SER A 14 -11.51 -20.23 14.78
C SER A 14 -12.78 -21.03 14.57
N SER A 15 -13.83 -20.79 15.39
CA SER A 15 -15.12 -21.51 15.25
C SER A 15 -15.88 -21.20 13.96
N ASN A 16 -15.56 -20.09 13.29
CA ASN A 16 -16.24 -19.64 12.07
C ASN A 16 -15.25 -19.22 10.97
N ALA A 17 -13.97 -19.50 11.14
CA ALA A 17 -12.94 -19.15 10.16
C ALA A 17 -13.08 -20.00 8.89
N LEU A 18 -12.72 -19.39 7.75
CA LEU A 18 -12.71 -20.07 6.45
C LEU A 18 -11.67 -21.18 6.37
N LEU A 19 -10.58 -21.05 7.12
CA LEU A 19 -9.49 -22.04 7.14
C LEU A 19 -9.04 -22.32 8.56
N ASP A 20 -8.64 -23.55 8.80
CA ASP A 20 -7.91 -23.98 10.00
C ASP A 20 -6.42 -24.27 9.68
N LYS A 21 -5.65 -24.71 10.71
CA LYS A 21 -4.23 -25.05 10.56
C LYS A 21 -3.98 -26.18 9.56
N GLY A 22 -4.89 -27.17 9.51
CA GLY A 22 -4.80 -28.31 8.59
C GLY A 22 -5.07 -27.87 7.14
N ASP A 23 -6.08 -27.04 6.94
CA ASP A 23 -6.42 -26.48 5.63
C ASP A 23 -5.25 -25.68 5.06
N TYR A 24 -4.67 -24.78 5.89
CA TYR A 24 -3.52 -23.99 5.46
C TYR A 24 -2.34 -24.88 5.06
N ALA A 25 -1.99 -25.86 5.88
CA ALA A 25 -0.86 -26.75 5.60
C ALA A 25 -1.05 -27.52 4.28
N ALA A 26 -2.25 -28.08 4.07
CA ALA A 26 -2.57 -28.82 2.85
C ALA A 26 -2.58 -27.91 1.61
N MET A 27 -3.21 -26.75 1.69
CA MET A 27 -3.29 -25.78 0.57
C MET A 27 -1.91 -25.20 0.24
N TYR A 28 -1.11 -24.84 1.26
CA TYR A 28 0.23 -24.32 1.03
C TYR A 28 1.11 -25.36 0.35
N GLN A 29 1.13 -26.59 0.87
CA GLN A 29 1.88 -27.70 0.26
C GLN A 29 1.47 -27.92 -1.20
N ALA A 30 0.16 -28.03 -1.48
CA ALA A 30 -0.35 -28.21 -2.83
C ALA A 30 0.05 -27.05 -3.77
N SER A 31 0.02 -25.81 -3.27
CA SER A 31 0.38 -24.62 -4.06
C SER A 31 1.86 -24.57 -4.45
N VAL A 32 2.73 -25.21 -3.69
CA VAL A 32 4.18 -25.27 -3.94
C VAL A 32 4.56 -26.50 -4.78
N GLU A 33 3.97 -27.66 -4.46
CA GLU A 33 4.32 -28.93 -5.14
C GLU A 33 3.70 -29.04 -6.54
N ASP A 34 2.47 -28.56 -6.73
CA ASP A 34 1.76 -28.59 -8.01
C ASP A 34 1.00 -27.25 -8.24
N PRO A 35 1.73 -26.16 -8.55
CA PRO A 35 1.12 -24.86 -8.75
C PRO A 35 0.13 -24.82 -9.92
N ASP A 36 0.33 -25.61 -10.97
CA ASP A 36 -0.59 -25.66 -12.11
C ASP A 36 -1.97 -26.18 -11.71
N THR A 37 -2.04 -27.28 -10.98
CA THR A 37 -3.31 -27.82 -10.49
C THR A 37 -3.91 -26.92 -9.43
N PHE A 38 -3.11 -26.45 -8.45
CA PHE A 38 -3.60 -25.59 -7.39
C PHE A 38 -4.21 -24.29 -7.93
N TRP A 39 -3.45 -23.53 -8.71
CA TRP A 39 -3.92 -22.24 -9.26
C TRP A 39 -4.96 -22.42 -10.34
N GLY A 40 -4.94 -23.55 -11.07
CA GLY A 40 -5.97 -23.92 -12.01
C GLY A 40 -7.34 -24.07 -11.34
N GLU A 41 -7.40 -24.59 -10.12
CA GLU A 41 -8.63 -24.61 -9.32
C GLU A 41 -8.95 -23.26 -8.69
N GLN A 42 -7.97 -22.58 -8.10
CA GLN A 42 -8.20 -21.29 -7.44
C GLN A 42 -8.62 -20.19 -8.43
N GLY A 43 -8.14 -20.22 -9.67
CA GLY A 43 -8.53 -19.26 -10.71
C GLY A 43 -10.01 -19.31 -11.05
N LYS A 44 -10.72 -20.39 -10.73
CA LYS A 44 -12.18 -20.51 -10.90
C LYS A 44 -13.00 -19.64 -9.93
N ILE A 45 -12.33 -18.94 -9.00
CA ILE A 45 -12.98 -17.93 -8.16
C ILE A 45 -13.52 -16.75 -8.99
N LEU A 46 -13.00 -16.56 -10.19
CA LEU A 46 -13.45 -15.53 -11.13
C LEU A 46 -14.31 -16.13 -12.25
N ASP A 47 -15.10 -15.27 -12.88
CA ASP A 47 -15.85 -15.59 -14.09
C ASP A 47 -14.95 -15.32 -15.30
N TRP A 48 -14.77 -16.34 -16.12
CA TRP A 48 -13.97 -16.29 -17.35
C TRP A 48 -14.87 -16.28 -18.56
N ILE A 49 -14.67 -15.34 -19.46
CA ILE A 49 -15.35 -15.29 -20.77
C ILE A 49 -14.88 -16.45 -21.64
N LYS A 50 -13.57 -16.67 -21.67
CA LYS A 50 -12.92 -17.86 -22.23
C LYS A 50 -12.10 -18.52 -21.15
N PRO A 51 -12.39 -19.75 -20.75
CA PRO A 51 -11.59 -20.50 -19.79
C PRO A 51 -10.13 -20.63 -20.23
N TYR A 52 -9.20 -20.54 -19.28
CA TYR A 52 -7.80 -20.84 -19.51
C TYR A 52 -7.52 -22.35 -19.53
N THR A 53 -6.47 -22.72 -20.24
CA THR A 53 -5.88 -24.07 -20.22
C THR A 53 -4.42 -24.05 -19.78
N LYS A 54 -3.75 -22.90 -19.94
CA LYS A 54 -2.39 -22.66 -19.51
C LYS A 54 -2.40 -21.84 -18.23
N VAL A 55 -2.01 -22.47 -17.11
CA VAL A 55 -2.08 -21.83 -15.80
C VAL A 55 -0.83 -21.01 -15.50
N LYS A 56 0.34 -21.67 -15.47
CA LYS A 56 1.62 -21.05 -15.13
C LYS A 56 2.61 -21.16 -16.29
N ASN A 57 3.18 -20.03 -16.71
CA ASN A 57 4.26 -19.97 -17.69
C ASN A 57 5.24 -18.89 -17.26
N THR A 58 6.22 -19.27 -16.43
CA THR A 58 7.12 -18.31 -15.79
C THR A 58 8.57 -18.76 -15.92
N SER A 59 9.48 -17.81 -16.09
CA SER A 59 10.93 -17.99 -16.04
C SER A 59 11.58 -16.86 -15.26
N TYR A 60 12.50 -17.20 -14.37
CA TYR A 60 13.40 -16.28 -13.69
C TYR A 60 14.85 -16.40 -14.19
N ASP A 61 15.04 -17.06 -15.34
CA ASP A 61 16.36 -17.23 -15.94
C ASP A 61 16.95 -15.88 -16.33
N PRO A 62 18.22 -15.60 -16.01
CA PRO A 62 18.88 -14.35 -16.38
C PRO A 62 18.79 -14.04 -17.87
N GLY A 63 18.33 -12.81 -18.19
CA GLY A 63 18.10 -12.35 -19.57
C GLY A 63 16.87 -12.94 -20.25
N HIS A 64 16.09 -13.74 -19.55
CA HIS A 64 14.86 -14.37 -20.02
C HIS A 64 13.73 -14.37 -18.97
N VAL A 65 13.71 -13.35 -18.13
CA VAL A 65 12.66 -13.20 -17.12
C VAL A 65 11.32 -12.94 -17.79
N SER A 66 10.37 -13.86 -17.58
CA SER A 66 9.02 -13.78 -18.13
C SER A 66 8.03 -14.34 -17.15
N ILE A 67 6.93 -13.62 -16.93
CA ILE A 67 5.88 -14.01 -15.99
C ILE A 67 4.54 -13.94 -16.72
N LYS A 68 3.90 -15.10 -16.89
CA LYS A 68 2.56 -15.22 -17.48
C LYS A 68 1.74 -16.21 -16.66
N TRP A 69 0.49 -15.81 -16.39
CA TRP A 69 -0.46 -16.65 -15.69
C TRP A 69 -1.81 -16.64 -16.39
N PHE A 70 -2.44 -17.81 -16.53
CA PHE A 70 -3.73 -17.97 -17.20
C PHE A 70 -3.74 -17.38 -18.62
N GLU A 71 -2.62 -17.42 -19.32
CA GLU A 71 -2.30 -16.58 -20.49
C GLU A 71 -3.25 -16.75 -21.69
N ASP A 72 -3.94 -17.88 -21.83
CA ASP A 72 -4.90 -18.15 -22.89
C ASP A 72 -6.36 -17.93 -22.47
N GLY A 73 -6.59 -17.50 -21.24
CA GLY A 73 -7.91 -17.14 -20.72
C GLY A 73 -8.32 -15.71 -21.08
N GLN A 74 -9.63 -15.45 -21.10
CA GLN A 74 -10.19 -14.11 -21.26
C GLN A 74 -11.21 -13.80 -20.19
N LEU A 75 -11.17 -12.58 -19.66
CA LEU A 75 -12.07 -12.08 -18.62
C LEU A 75 -12.18 -10.56 -18.71
N ASN A 76 -13.01 -10.00 -17.84
CA ASN A 76 -13.08 -8.55 -17.62
C ASN A 76 -13.11 -8.26 -16.12
N VAL A 77 -12.27 -7.35 -15.65
CA VAL A 77 -12.17 -6.99 -14.23
C VAL A 77 -13.45 -6.29 -13.74
N SER A 78 -13.98 -5.33 -14.51
CA SER A 78 -15.23 -4.66 -14.16
C SER A 78 -16.40 -5.66 -14.05
N ALA A 79 -16.50 -6.60 -14.96
CA ALA A 79 -17.54 -7.64 -14.92
C ALA A 79 -17.41 -8.53 -13.66
N ASN A 80 -16.20 -8.90 -13.27
CA ASN A 80 -15.96 -9.67 -12.07
C ASN A 80 -16.23 -8.91 -10.78
N CYS A 81 -16.07 -7.59 -10.79
CA CYS A 81 -16.36 -6.73 -9.64
C CYS A 81 -17.83 -6.32 -9.54
N LEU A 82 -18.59 -6.32 -10.64
CA LEU A 82 -19.93 -5.75 -10.72
C LEU A 82 -20.96 -6.71 -11.28
N ASP A 83 -20.88 -7.02 -12.58
CA ASP A 83 -21.93 -7.72 -13.33
C ASP A 83 -22.33 -9.06 -12.70
N ARG A 84 -21.35 -9.86 -12.30
CA ARG A 84 -21.60 -11.17 -11.69
C ARG A 84 -22.33 -11.11 -10.36
N HIS A 85 -22.33 -9.95 -9.69
CA HIS A 85 -23.00 -9.77 -8.41
C HIS A 85 -24.46 -9.25 -8.55
N LEU A 86 -24.86 -8.77 -9.74
CA LEU A 86 -26.13 -8.07 -9.90
C LEU A 86 -27.36 -8.93 -9.59
N ALA A 87 -27.32 -10.21 -9.93
CA ALA A 87 -28.47 -11.11 -9.70
C ALA A 87 -28.75 -11.35 -8.21
N GLU A 88 -27.70 -11.60 -7.43
CA GLU A 88 -27.82 -11.97 -6.01
C GLU A 88 -27.53 -10.81 -5.06
N ARG A 89 -26.67 -9.87 -5.45
CA ARG A 89 -26.15 -8.75 -4.62
C ARG A 89 -26.43 -7.39 -5.22
N GLY A 90 -27.31 -7.28 -6.22
CA GLY A 90 -27.57 -5.99 -6.89
C GLY A 90 -27.96 -4.87 -5.93
N ASP A 91 -28.71 -5.18 -4.90
CA ASP A 91 -29.19 -4.23 -3.90
C ASP A 91 -28.29 -4.15 -2.63
N LYS A 92 -27.24 -4.99 -2.56
CA LYS A 92 -26.21 -4.89 -1.52
C LYS A 92 -25.36 -3.64 -1.73
N VAL A 93 -25.02 -2.96 -0.64
CA VAL A 93 -24.08 -1.82 -0.70
C VAL A 93 -22.71 -2.31 -1.11
N ALA A 94 -22.19 -1.77 -2.20
CA ALA A 94 -20.84 -2.03 -2.70
C ALA A 94 -19.83 -1.06 -2.08
N ILE A 95 -20.14 0.24 -2.10
CA ILE A 95 -19.28 1.29 -1.58
C ILE A 95 -20.06 2.12 -0.55
N ILE A 96 -19.47 2.30 0.62
CA ILE A 96 -19.82 3.35 1.57
C ILE A 96 -18.75 4.42 1.46
N TRP A 97 -19.12 5.64 1.07
CA TRP A 97 -18.23 6.77 1.13
C TRP A 97 -18.46 7.56 2.41
N GLU A 98 -17.39 7.86 3.12
CA GLU A 98 -17.36 8.72 4.29
C GLU A 98 -16.53 9.96 3.96
N GLY A 99 -17.16 11.14 4.06
CA GLY A 99 -16.51 12.41 3.76
C GLY A 99 -15.52 12.86 4.83
N ASP A 100 -14.71 13.84 4.49
CA ASP A 100 -13.85 14.56 5.44
C ASP A 100 -14.70 15.22 6.55
N ASN A 101 -15.84 15.81 6.16
CA ASN A 101 -16.88 16.23 7.10
C ASN A 101 -17.69 15.02 7.56
N PRO A 102 -17.76 14.75 8.88
CA PRO A 102 -18.52 13.60 9.43
C PRO A 102 -20.02 13.60 9.10
N ALA A 103 -20.59 14.75 8.70
CA ALA A 103 -21.98 14.87 8.28
C ALA A 103 -22.22 14.41 6.83
N GLU A 104 -21.14 14.16 6.07
CA GLU A 104 -21.23 13.75 4.67
C GLU A 104 -20.93 12.26 4.53
N ASP A 105 -21.89 11.50 4.06
CA ASP A 105 -21.69 10.12 3.62
C ASP A 105 -22.58 9.78 2.42
N ARG A 106 -22.25 8.70 1.73
CA ARG A 106 -23.01 8.21 0.59
C ARG A 106 -22.85 6.69 0.47
N LYS A 107 -23.91 6.01 0.08
CA LYS A 107 -23.89 4.58 -0.19
C LYS A 107 -24.26 4.33 -1.64
N LEU A 108 -23.54 3.42 -2.30
CA LEU A 108 -23.87 2.92 -3.63
C LEU A 108 -24.04 1.40 -3.55
N THR A 109 -25.18 0.92 -4.06
CA THR A 109 -25.38 -0.52 -4.27
C THR A 109 -24.56 -1.01 -5.47
N TYR A 110 -24.39 -2.33 -5.58
CA TYR A 110 -23.76 -2.92 -6.77
C TYR A 110 -24.45 -2.52 -8.06
N ARG A 111 -25.77 -2.44 -8.06
CA ARG A 111 -26.58 -2.00 -9.21
C ARG A 111 -26.32 -0.53 -9.57
N GLU A 112 -26.28 0.33 -8.57
CA GLU A 112 -25.99 1.76 -8.77
C GLU A 112 -24.56 1.96 -9.25
N LEU A 113 -23.60 1.28 -8.63
CA LEU A 113 -22.19 1.35 -9.04
C LEU A 113 -21.99 0.84 -10.47
N HIS A 114 -22.60 -0.28 -10.82
CA HIS A 114 -22.58 -0.81 -12.19
C HIS A 114 -23.11 0.22 -13.20
N ARG A 115 -24.26 0.84 -12.90
CA ARG A 115 -24.86 1.87 -13.78
C ARG A 115 -23.91 3.06 -13.98
N GLU A 116 -23.31 3.58 -12.91
CA GLU A 116 -22.41 4.72 -13.01
C GLU A 116 -21.10 4.34 -13.72
N VAL A 117 -20.59 3.15 -13.53
CA VAL A 117 -19.42 2.63 -14.26
C VAL A 117 -19.71 2.50 -15.75
N CYS A 118 -20.85 1.94 -16.14
CA CYS A 118 -21.25 1.85 -17.55
C CYS A 118 -21.38 3.22 -18.20
N LYS A 119 -21.99 4.18 -17.53
CA LYS A 119 -22.07 5.57 -18.01
C LYS A 119 -20.69 6.17 -18.22
N PHE A 120 -19.82 6.07 -17.22
CA PHE A 120 -18.49 6.67 -17.34
C PHE A 120 -17.61 5.94 -18.37
N ALA A 121 -17.75 4.64 -18.51
CA ALA A 121 -17.13 3.88 -19.60
C ALA A 121 -17.55 4.41 -20.98
N ASN A 122 -18.84 4.72 -21.16
CA ASN A 122 -19.34 5.34 -22.39
C ASN A 122 -18.84 6.78 -22.57
N VAL A 123 -18.65 7.55 -21.50
CA VAL A 123 -17.98 8.85 -21.56
C VAL A 123 -16.55 8.71 -22.10
N LEU A 124 -15.77 7.76 -21.57
CA LEU A 124 -14.41 7.50 -22.04
C LEU A 124 -14.37 7.14 -23.53
N LYS A 125 -15.28 6.25 -23.98
CA LYS A 125 -15.43 5.92 -25.41
C LYS A 125 -15.76 7.17 -26.26
N ALA A 126 -16.68 8.00 -25.79
CA ALA A 126 -17.06 9.24 -26.49
C ALA A 126 -15.91 10.25 -26.57
N GLN A 127 -14.96 10.20 -25.64
CA GLN A 127 -13.73 11.00 -25.66
C GLN A 127 -12.60 10.35 -26.46
N GLY A 128 -12.85 9.24 -27.16
CA GLY A 128 -11.89 8.56 -28.02
C GLY A 128 -10.93 7.63 -27.30
N VAL A 129 -11.25 7.18 -26.09
CA VAL A 129 -10.45 6.17 -25.37
C VAL A 129 -10.78 4.78 -25.93
N HIS A 130 -9.73 4.05 -26.28
CA HIS A 130 -9.80 2.70 -26.83
C HIS A 130 -9.04 1.72 -25.91
N ARG A 131 -9.23 0.43 -26.17
CA ARG A 131 -8.47 -0.65 -25.55
C ARG A 131 -6.96 -0.39 -25.64
N GLY A 132 -6.26 -0.49 -24.52
CA GLY A 132 -4.82 -0.27 -24.41
C GLY A 132 -4.39 1.18 -24.20
N ASP A 133 -5.30 2.15 -24.38
CA ASP A 133 -5.00 3.55 -24.06
C ASP A 133 -4.81 3.77 -22.56
N VAL A 134 -3.88 4.63 -22.20
CA VAL A 134 -3.62 4.97 -20.80
C VAL A 134 -4.41 6.22 -20.40
N VAL A 135 -5.14 6.09 -19.30
CA VAL A 135 -5.94 7.16 -18.68
C VAL A 135 -5.33 7.53 -17.35
N CYS A 136 -4.95 8.81 -17.17
CA CYS A 136 -4.43 9.31 -15.89
C CYS A 136 -5.59 9.70 -14.97
N LEU A 137 -5.56 9.22 -13.73
CA LEU A 137 -6.47 9.61 -12.66
C LEU A 137 -5.72 10.41 -11.60
N TYR A 138 -6.21 11.60 -11.29
CA TYR A 138 -5.70 12.46 -10.22
C TYR A 138 -6.90 12.95 -9.40
N MET A 139 -7.40 12.06 -8.53
CA MET A 139 -8.72 12.15 -7.90
C MET A 139 -8.64 12.18 -6.39
N PRO A 140 -9.61 12.81 -5.71
CA PRO A 140 -9.79 12.65 -4.27
C PRO A 140 -10.41 11.28 -3.98
N MET A 141 -10.46 10.91 -2.69
CA MET A 141 -11.07 9.66 -2.21
C MET A 141 -12.59 9.74 -2.20
N VAL A 142 -13.18 9.71 -3.38
CA VAL A 142 -14.62 9.72 -3.63
C VAL A 142 -15.03 8.52 -4.50
N PRO A 143 -16.31 8.10 -4.48
CA PRO A 143 -16.76 6.94 -5.27
C PRO A 143 -16.43 7.04 -6.76
N GLU A 144 -16.40 8.25 -7.30
CA GLU A 144 -16.08 8.50 -8.69
C GLU A 144 -14.65 8.08 -9.07
N ALA A 145 -13.73 8.02 -8.10
CA ALA A 145 -12.39 7.45 -8.34
C ALA A 145 -12.48 5.94 -8.65
N ALA A 146 -13.24 5.18 -7.86
CA ALA A 146 -13.50 3.76 -8.12
C ALA A 146 -14.31 3.56 -9.41
N ILE A 147 -15.28 4.42 -9.69
CA ILE A 147 -16.05 4.41 -10.93
C ILE A 147 -15.12 4.57 -12.14
N ALA A 148 -14.20 5.52 -12.09
CA ALA A 148 -13.23 5.76 -13.17
C ALA A 148 -12.28 4.56 -13.37
N MET A 149 -11.79 3.96 -12.29
CA MET A 149 -10.96 2.74 -12.34
C MET A 149 -11.69 1.61 -13.04
N LEU A 150 -12.89 1.30 -12.59
CA LEU A 150 -13.71 0.21 -13.13
C LEU A 150 -14.20 0.49 -14.56
N ALA A 151 -14.45 1.75 -14.91
CA ALA A 151 -14.79 2.16 -16.29
C ALA A 151 -13.63 1.93 -17.25
N CYS A 152 -12.40 2.27 -16.85
CA CYS A 152 -11.20 1.95 -17.63
C CYS A 152 -11.09 0.45 -17.89
N THR A 153 -11.18 -0.37 -16.84
CA THR A 153 -11.08 -1.82 -16.98
C THR A 153 -12.20 -2.42 -17.82
N ARG A 154 -13.39 -1.81 -17.77
CA ARG A 154 -14.54 -2.29 -18.54
C ARG A 154 -14.35 -2.21 -20.05
N ILE A 155 -13.67 -1.17 -20.53
CA ILE A 155 -13.39 -0.94 -21.95
C ILE A 155 -11.99 -1.39 -22.39
N GLY A 156 -11.22 -1.99 -21.46
CA GLY A 156 -9.86 -2.42 -21.74
C GLY A 156 -8.82 -1.30 -21.77
N ALA A 157 -9.14 -0.12 -21.28
CA ALA A 157 -8.17 0.95 -21.07
C ALA A 157 -7.32 0.67 -19.81
N VAL A 158 -6.12 1.22 -19.80
CA VAL A 158 -5.15 1.10 -18.70
C VAL A 158 -5.22 2.34 -17.84
N HIS A 159 -5.50 2.23 -16.53
CA HIS A 159 -5.44 3.40 -15.69
C HIS A 159 -4.06 3.58 -15.07
N SER A 160 -3.65 4.86 -14.93
CA SER A 160 -2.47 5.30 -14.22
C SER A 160 -2.91 6.31 -13.17
N ILE A 161 -3.01 5.86 -11.91
CA ILE A 161 -3.46 6.71 -10.82
C ILE A 161 -2.26 7.42 -10.23
N VAL A 162 -2.38 8.74 -10.12
CA VAL A 162 -1.43 9.60 -9.42
C VAL A 162 -2.08 10.08 -8.14
N PHE A 163 -1.39 9.89 -7.02
CA PHE A 163 -1.89 10.32 -5.72
C PHE A 163 -2.23 11.83 -5.72
N GLY A 164 -3.46 12.17 -5.35
CA GLY A 164 -3.99 13.55 -5.40
C GLY A 164 -3.24 14.58 -4.55
N GLY A 165 -2.33 14.08 -3.74
CA GLY A 165 -1.43 14.88 -2.96
C GLY A 165 -0.07 15.14 -3.62
N PHE A 166 0.27 14.60 -4.78
CA PHE A 166 1.55 14.87 -5.45
C PHE A 166 1.56 16.26 -6.10
N SER A 167 2.77 16.79 -6.28
CA SER A 167 2.99 18.08 -6.92
C SER A 167 2.65 18.06 -8.41
N PRO A 168 2.45 19.22 -9.05
CA PRO A 168 2.28 19.33 -10.49
C PRO A 168 3.42 18.70 -11.29
N GLU A 169 4.67 18.83 -10.85
CA GLU A 169 5.83 18.24 -11.52
C GLU A 169 5.78 16.70 -11.46
N ALA A 170 5.44 16.12 -10.31
CA ALA A 170 5.29 14.69 -10.15
C ALA A 170 4.15 14.14 -11.02
N LEU A 171 3.06 14.88 -11.13
CA LEU A 171 1.94 14.55 -12.00
C LEU A 171 2.35 14.62 -13.49
N ALA A 172 3.00 15.70 -13.91
CA ALA A 172 3.45 15.86 -15.29
C ALA A 172 4.41 14.74 -15.73
N GLY A 173 5.39 14.40 -14.88
CA GLY A 173 6.32 13.32 -15.17
C GLY A 173 5.65 11.96 -15.42
N ARG A 174 4.60 11.66 -14.67
CA ARG A 174 3.83 10.41 -14.83
C ARG A 174 2.93 10.43 -16.06
N ILE A 175 2.33 11.57 -16.36
CA ILE A 175 1.55 11.77 -17.60
C ILE A 175 2.44 11.55 -18.82
N ILE A 176 3.62 12.14 -18.83
CA ILE A 176 4.56 12.04 -19.94
C ILE A 176 5.05 10.60 -20.12
N ASP A 177 5.51 9.97 -19.05
CA ASP A 177 6.05 8.61 -19.11
C ASP A 177 4.99 7.58 -19.53
N SER A 178 3.75 7.73 -19.05
CA SER A 178 2.64 6.85 -19.41
C SER A 178 2.03 7.13 -20.78
N GLY A 179 2.30 8.28 -21.38
CA GLY A 179 1.70 8.73 -22.64
C GLY A 179 0.19 9.01 -22.54
N SER A 180 -0.31 9.34 -21.35
CA SER A 180 -1.72 9.63 -21.13
C SER A 180 -2.18 10.86 -21.91
N ARG A 181 -3.30 10.74 -22.62
CA ARG A 181 -3.93 11.83 -23.40
C ARG A 181 -5.16 12.42 -22.72
N ILE A 182 -5.65 11.77 -21.69
CA ILE A 182 -6.79 12.18 -20.89
C ILE A 182 -6.46 12.14 -19.42
N VAL A 183 -6.92 13.15 -18.66
CA VAL A 183 -6.83 13.22 -17.22
C VAL A 183 -8.23 13.29 -16.63
N ILE A 184 -8.47 12.50 -15.60
CA ILE A 184 -9.70 12.56 -14.79
C ILE A 184 -9.29 13.15 -13.44
N THR A 185 -9.95 14.23 -13.03
CA THR A 185 -9.67 14.93 -11.78
C THR A 185 -10.96 15.49 -11.16
N ALA A 186 -10.82 16.27 -10.10
CA ALA A 186 -11.90 17.04 -9.49
C ALA A 186 -11.51 18.52 -9.41
N ASP A 187 -12.49 19.37 -9.19
CA ASP A 187 -12.24 20.79 -8.90
C ASP A 187 -11.28 20.92 -7.71
N GLU A 188 -11.65 20.34 -6.58
CA GLU A 188 -10.86 20.24 -5.37
C GLU A 188 -11.16 18.90 -4.67
N GLY A 189 -10.29 18.48 -3.74
CA GLY A 189 -10.58 17.49 -2.71
C GLY A 189 -10.64 18.15 -1.34
N LEU A 190 -11.02 17.40 -0.32
CA LEU A 190 -10.98 17.85 1.07
C LEU A 190 -10.08 16.91 1.88
N ARG A 191 -9.23 17.46 2.74
CA ARG A 191 -8.39 16.69 3.62
C ARG A 191 -8.12 17.44 4.93
N GLY A 192 -8.62 16.93 6.04
CA GLY A 192 -8.47 17.54 7.35
C GLY A 192 -9.05 18.97 7.42
N GLY A 193 -10.21 19.19 6.79
CA GLY A 193 -10.89 20.48 6.73
C GLY A 193 -10.31 21.47 5.72
N ARG A 194 -9.33 21.07 4.92
CA ARG A 194 -8.65 21.94 3.95
C ARG A 194 -8.92 21.49 2.51
N PRO A 195 -9.19 22.43 1.58
CA PRO A 195 -9.29 22.10 0.17
C PRO A 195 -7.92 21.72 -0.41
N VAL A 196 -7.91 20.70 -1.28
CA VAL A 196 -6.76 20.29 -2.09
C VAL A 196 -7.03 20.74 -3.52
N PRO A 197 -6.21 21.61 -4.12
CA PRO A 197 -6.50 22.26 -5.40
C PRO A 197 -6.15 21.35 -6.60
N LEU A 198 -6.89 20.27 -6.80
CA LEU A 198 -6.58 19.23 -7.79
C LEU A 198 -6.57 19.78 -9.22
N LYS A 199 -7.64 20.47 -9.64
CA LYS A 199 -7.73 21.04 -11.00
C LYS A 199 -6.60 22.05 -11.27
N LYS A 200 -6.27 22.89 -10.29
CA LYS A 200 -5.16 23.85 -10.41
C LYS A 200 -3.83 23.11 -10.61
N ASN A 201 -3.59 22.03 -9.87
CA ASN A 201 -2.38 21.22 -10.03
C ASN A 201 -2.31 20.55 -11.40
N VAL A 202 -3.46 20.07 -11.92
CA VAL A 202 -3.54 19.54 -13.29
C VAL A 202 -3.20 20.62 -14.32
N ASP A 203 -3.79 21.80 -14.20
CA ASP A 203 -3.53 22.92 -15.12
C ASP A 203 -2.05 23.29 -15.14
N GLU A 204 -1.42 23.35 -13.97
CA GLU A 204 0.01 23.61 -13.84
C GLU A 204 0.88 22.47 -14.45
N ALA A 205 0.54 21.22 -14.18
CA ALA A 205 1.22 20.07 -14.79
C ALA A 205 1.17 20.09 -16.32
N LEU A 206 0.03 20.49 -16.88
CA LEU A 206 -0.19 20.56 -18.32
C LEU A 206 0.45 21.78 -19.01
N THR A 207 1.09 22.68 -18.26
CA THR A 207 1.97 23.72 -18.86
C THR A 207 3.27 23.12 -19.37
N ASN A 208 3.64 21.92 -18.94
CA ASN A 208 4.80 21.21 -19.48
C ASN A 208 4.52 20.82 -20.95
N PRO A 209 5.34 21.29 -21.92
CA PRO A 209 5.09 21.10 -23.35
C PRO A 209 5.17 19.65 -23.82
N ASP A 210 5.78 18.76 -23.02
CA ASP A 210 5.92 17.34 -23.36
C ASP A 210 4.66 16.52 -23.03
N THR A 211 3.69 17.10 -22.30
CA THR A 211 2.38 16.48 -22.07
C THR A 211 1.54 16.50 -23.33
N GLN A 212 0.87 15.39 -23.61
CA GLN A 212 0.00 15.25 -24.80
C GLN A 212 -1.49 15.21 -24.44
N VAL A 213 -1.86 15.67 -23.24
CA VAL A 213 -3.24 15.66 -22.76
C VAL A 213 -4.09 16.65 -23.56
N ASN A 214 -5.16 16.16 -24.13
CA ASN A 214 -6.11 16.94 -24.91
C ASN A 214 -7.50 17.02 -24.27
N LYS A 215 -7.79 16.23 -23.26
CA LYS A 215 -9.05 16.23 -22.51
C LYS A 215 -8.80 16.10 -21.00
N VAL A 216 -9.56 16.88 -20.23
CA VAL A 216 -9.59 16.82 -18.78
C VAL A 216 -11.05 16.72 -18.34
N ILE A 217 -11.42 15.61 -17.69
CA ILE A 217 -12.75 15.44 -17.12
C ILE A 217 -12.70 15.82 -15.66
N VAL A 218 -13.54 16.75 -15.25
CA VAL A 218 -13.51 17.39 -13.94
C VAL A 218 -14.76 17.06 -13.14
N LEU A 219 -14.61 16.39 -12.02
CA LEU A 219 -15.68 16.17 -11.04
C LEU A 219 -15.88 17.46 -10.22
N LYS A 220 -17.12 17.90 -10.06
CA LYS A 220 -17.48 18.98 -9.15
C LYS A 220 -17.68 18.43 -7.75
N ARG A 221 -16.60 18.44 -6.92
CA ARG A 221 -16.64 17.91 -5.56
C ARG A 221 -16.97 18.99 -4.52
N THR A 222 -16.29 20.12 -4.55
CA THR A 222 -16.48 21.21 -3.57
C THR A 222 -17.29 22.36 -4.14
N GLY A 223 -17.33 22.51 -5.46
CA GLY A 223 -17.87 23.68 -6.12
C GLY A 223 -16.94 24.89 -6.08
N GLY A 224 -15.66 24.68 -5.76
CA GLY A 224 -14.65 25.72 -5.77
C GLY A 224 -14.48 26.36 -7.15
N ASN A 225 -14.01 27.60 -7.16
CA ASN A 225 -13.76 28.31 -8.39
C ASN A 225 -12.46 27.81 -9.04
N VAL A 226 -12.55 27.30 -10.26
CA VAL A 226 -11.42 26.75 -11.01
C VAL A 226 -11.28 27.43 -12.38
N ALA A 227 -10.04 27.56 -12.86
CA ALA A 227 -9.79 27.96 -14.23
C ALA A 227 -10.38 26.93 -15.21
N TRP A 228 -10.88 27.41 -16.35
CA TRP A 228 -11.58 26.56 -17.32
C TRP A 228 -11.07 26.78 -18.73
N HIS A 229 -10.73 25.67 -19.41
CA HIS A 229 -10.24 25.67 -20.78
C HIS A 229 -11.27 25.00 -21.70
N ASN A 230 -12.12 25.78 -22.34
CA ASN A 230 -13.31 25.31 -23.09
C ASN A 230 -13.05 24.23 -24.14
N HIS A 231 -11.84 24.15 -24.72
CA HIS A 231 -11.51 23.15 -25.74
C HIS A 231 -10.98 21.82 -25.14
N ARG A 232 -10.66 21.82 -23.85
CA ARG A 232 -10.02 20.70 -23.15
C ARG A 232 -10.87 20.14 -22.02
N ASP A 233 -11.47 21.02 -21.21
CA ASP A 233 -12.10 20.66 -19.95
C ASP A 233 -13.59 20.33 -20.16
N ILE A 234 -14.03 19.29 -19.45
CA ILE A 234 -15.42 18.80 -19.51
C ILE A 234 -15.85 18.48 -18.08
N TRP A 235 -17.03 18.95 -17.68
CA TRP A 235 -17.60 18.57 -16.39
C TRP A 235 -18.07 17.10 -16.42
N TRP A 236 -17.73 16.35 -15.39
CA TRP A 236 -18.16 14.95 -15.22
C TRP A 236 -19.68 14.79 -15.33
N HIS A 237 -20.44 15.61 -14.61
CA HIS A 237 -21.90 15.52 -14.62
C HIS A 237 -22.53 15.85 -15.96
N GLU A 238 -21.93 16.75 -16.73
CA GLU A 238 -22.38 17.06 -18.10
C GLU A 238 -22.08 15.90 -19.06
N ALA A 239 -20.88 15.35 -18.98
CA ALA A 239 -20.47 14.24 -19.82
C ALA A 239 -21.32 12.97 -19.56
N THR A 240 -21.67 12.70 -18.31
CA THR A 240 -22.48 11.52 -17.94
C THR A 240 -23.98 11.70 -18.18
N ALA A 241 -24.47 12.93 -18.35
CA ALA A 241 -25.91 13.20 -18.52
C ALA A 241 -26.49 12.67 -19.84
N THR A 242 -25.67 12.53 -20.87
CA THR A 242 -26.13 12.25 -22.26
C THR A 242 -25.74 10.85 -22.74
N VAL A 243 -25.06 10.05 -21.94
CA VAL A 243 -24.59 8.72 -22.33
C VAL A 243 -25.50 7.61 -21.79
N SER A 244 -25.49 6.47 -22.48
CA SER A 244 -26.19 5.27 -22.07
C SER A 244 -25.59 4.70 -20.78
N SER A 245 -26.42 4.04 -19.96
CA SER A 245 -26.00 3.19 -18.85
C SER A 245 -25.75 1.72 -19.25
N ASP A 246 -25.80 1.42 -20.53
CA ASP A 246 -25.47 0.11 -21.10
C ASP A 246 -24.09 0.19 -21.76
N CYS A 247 -23.16 -0.61 -21.26
CA CYS A 247 -21.81 -0.73 -21.80
C CYS A 247 -21.31 -2.17 -21.57
N PRO A 248 -21.42 -3.06 -22.55
CA PRO A 248 -20.91 -4.42 -22.44
C PRO A 248 -19.42 -4.44 -22.10
N PRO A 249 -18.96 -5.34 -21.21
CA PRO A 249 -17.55 -5.44 -20.87
C PRO A 249 -16.73 -6.02 -22.01
N GLU A 250 -15.56 -5.43 -22.25
CA GLU A 250 -14.60 -5.91 -23.25
C GLU A 250 -13.98 -7.24 -22.82
N ALA A 251 -13.86 -8.19 -23.74
CA ALA A 251 -13.14 -9.45 -23.49
C ALA A 251 -11.63 -9.21 -23.51
N MET A 252 -11.01 -9.22 -22.34
CA MET A 252 -9.58 -8.99 -22.18
C MET A 252 -8.82 -10.30 -22.03
N ASN A 253 -7.65 -10.40 -22.64
CA ASN A 253 -6.73 -11.50 -22.36
C ASN A 253 -6.19 -11.36 -20.93
N ALA A 254 -5.91 -12.50 -20.28
CA ALA A 254 -5.39 -12.48 -18.91
C ALA A 254 -4.07 -11.69 -18.75
N GLU A 255 -3.24 -11.65 -19.78
CA GLU A 255 -1.99 -10.88 -19.80
C GLU A 255 -2.10 -9.48 -20.44
N ASP A 256 -3.30 -9.01 -20.78
CA ASP A 256 -3.47 -7.62 -21.18
C ASP A 256 -3.21 -6.67 -20.01
N PRO A 257 -2.56 -5.52 -20.25
CA PRO A 257 -2.31 -4.51 -19.21
C PRO A 257 -3.60 -4.07 -18.50
N LEU A 258 -3.53 -3.95 -17.19
CA LEU A 258 -4.63 -3.49 -16.34
C LEU A 258 -4.39 -2.08 -15.83
N PHE A 259 -3.27 -1.87 -15.16
CA PHE A 259 -2.87 -0.56 -14.67
C PHE A 259 -1.36 -0.39 -14.59
N ILE A 260 -0.96 0.88 -14.54
CA ILE A 260 0.42 1.31 -14.27
C ILE A 260 0.39 2.09 -12.96
N LEU A 261 1.25 1.73 -12.02
CA LEU A 261 1.43 2.47 -10.78
C LEU A 261 2.90 2.81 -10.55
N TYR A 262 3.18 4.09 -10.41
CA TYR A 262 4.55 4.58 -10.27
C TYR A 262 5.05 4.47 -8.84
N THR A 263 6.22 3.88 -8.68
CA THR A 263 6.96 3.83 -7.41
C THR A 263 8.22 4.66 -7.48
N SER A 264 8.69 5.14 -6.32
CA SER A 264 9.98 5.80 -6.23
C SER A 264 11.11 4.82 -6.56
N GLY A 265 12.00 5.21 -7.47
CA GLY A 265 13.21 4.44 -7.78
C GLY A 265 14.40 4.90 -6.95
N SER A 266 15.35 4.01 -6.69
CA SER A 266 16.65 4.35 -6.09
C SER A 266 17.47 5.33 -6.96
N THR A 267 17.22 5.36 -8.26
CA THR A 267 17.87 6.22 -9.25
C THR A 267 17.19 7.58 -9.46
N GLY A 268 16.15 7.91 -8.70
CA GLY A 268 15.44 9.20 -8.78
C GLY A 268 14.30 9.26 -9.79
N LYS A 269 14.34 8.50 -10.90
CA LYS A 269 13.23 8.45 -11.86
C LYS A 269 12.20 7.40 -11.39
N PRO A 270 10.89 7.75 -11.27
CA PRO A 270 9.86 6.78 -10.94
C PRO A 270 9.81 5.60 -11.92
N LYS A 271 9.43 4.42 -11.41
CA LYS A 271 9.21 3.21 -12.20
C LYS A 271 7.72 2.98 -12.34
N GLY A 272 7.24 2.83 -13.57
CA GLY A 272 5.86 2.43 -13.85
C GLY A 272 5.70 0.91 -13.67
N VAL A 273 5.19 0.49 -12.52
CA VAL A 273 4.87 -0.93 -12.27
C VAL A 273 3.66 -1.31 -13.08
N LEU A 274 3.82 -2.27 -14.01
CA LEU A 274 2.75 -2.75 -14.86
C LEU A 274 2.17 -4.05 -14.33
N HIS A 275 0.89 -4.04 -14.01
CA HIS A 275 0.11 -5.24 -13.70
C HIS A 275 -0.84 -5.60 -14.84
N THR A 276 -1.06 -6.91 -15.03
CA THR A 276 -1.97 -7.46 -16.02
C THR A 276 -3.26 -7.98 -15.39
N THR A 277 -4.21 -8.41 -16.23
CA THR A 277 -5.61 -8.54 -15.86
C THR A 277 -5.94 -9.77 -15.03
N GLY A 278 -5.54 -10.96 -15.49
CA GLY A 278 -6.05 -12.23 -14.94
C GLY A 278 -5.38 -12.63 -13.63
N GLY A 279 -4.07 -12.86 -13.66
CA GLY A 279 -3.33 -13.34 -12.48
C GLY A 279 -3.40 -12.38 -11.30
N TYR A 280 -3.32 -11.08 -11.57
CA TYR A 280 -3.51 -10.05 -10.55
C TYR A 280 -4.87 -10.16 -9.86
N LEU A 281 -5.97 -10.23 -10.63
CA LEU A 281 -7.30 -10.28 -10.03
C LEU A 281 -7.58 -11.58 -9.29
N VAL A 282 -7.13 -12.73 -9.81
CA VAL A 282 -7.21 -14.01 -9.09
C VAL A 282 -6.53 -13.87 -7.73
N TYR A 283 -5.31 -13.34 -7.72
CA TYR A 283 -4.51 -13.23 -6.50
C TYR A 283 -5.08 -12.22 -5.50
N ALA A 284 -5.47 -11.03 -5.95
CA ALA A 284 -6.11 -10.01 -5.09
C ALA A 284 -7.43 -10.51 -4.50
N THR A 285 -8.24 -11.23 -5.30
CA THR A 285 -9.50 -11.79 -4.84
C THR A 285 -9.31 -12.86 -3.78
N LEU A 286 -8.36 -13.77 -4.01
CA LEU A 286 -8.09 -14.89 -3.11
C LEU A 286 -7.44 -14.43 -1.81
N THR A 287 -6.45 -13.55 -1.88
CA THR A 287 -5.78 -13.00 -0.70
C THR A 287 -6.74 -12.18 0.15
N PHE A 288 -7.59 -11.35 -0.46
CA PHE A 288 -8.63 -10.65 0.29
C PHE A 288 -9.54 -11.62 1.05
N LYS A 289 -10.02 -12.66 0.39
CA LYS A 289 -10.91 -13.65 0.98
C LYS A 289 -10.31 -14.31 2.22
N TYR A 290 -9.09 -14.80 2.13
CA TYR A 290 -8.48 -15.62 3.18
C TYR A 290 -7.70 -14.83 4.23
N VAL A 291 -6.99 -13.75 3.84
CA VAL A 291 -6.24 -12.93 4.80
C VAL A 291 -7.18 -12.19 5.75
N PHE A 292 -8.29 -11.69 5.22
CA PHE A 292 -9.29 -11.00 6.04
C PHE A 292 -10.41 -11.92 6.53
N ASP A 293 -10.33 -13.23 6.26
CA ASP A 293 -11.37 -14.20 6.65
C ASP A 293 -12.76 -13.64 6.33
N TYR A 294 -12.95 -13.21 5.08
CA TYR A 294 -14.11 -12.45 4.64
C TYR A 294 -15.38 -13.29 4.63
N HIS A 295 -16.43 -12.79 5.26
CA HIS A 295 -17.79 -13.31 5.25
C HIS A 295 -18.75 -12.31 4.60
N GLU A 296 -19.88 -12.81 4.07
CA GLU A 296 -20.82 -12.04 3.25
C GLU A 296 -21.37 -10.78 3.93
N GLU A 297 -21.56 -10.81 5.25
CA GLU A 297 -22.08 -9.70 6.06
C GLU A 297 -21.03 -8.69 6.51
N ASP A 298 -19.74 -8.94 6.24
CA ASP A 298 -18.65 -8.05 6.65
C ASP A 298 -18.74 -6.67 6.00
N ILE A 299 -18.44 -5.65 6.78
CA ILE A 299 -18.19 -4.29 6.31
C ILE A 299 -16.69 -4.02 6.47
N TYR A 300 -16.04 -3.90 5.34
CA TYR A 300 -14.60 -3.79 5.23
C TYR A 300 -14.17 -2.33 5.03
N TRP A 301 -13.19 -1.90 5.80
CA TRP A 301 -12.60 -0.57 5.65
C TRP A 301 -11.08 -0.64 5.53
N CYS A 302 -10.58 -0.25 4.37
CA CYS A 302 -9.18 0.03 4.11
C CYS A 302 -8.96 1.54 4.09
N THR A 303 -8.06 2.04 4.91
CA THR A 303 -7.79 3.49 5.01
C THR A 303 -6.83 4.00 3.93
N ALA A 304 -6.34 3.14 3.05
CA ALA A 304 -5.42 3.51 1.97
C ALA A 304 -6.10 4.36 0.89
N ASP A 305 -5.32 5.23 0.28
CA ASP A 305 -5.72 5.99 -0.91
C ASP A 305 -5.60 5.13 -2.18
N VAL A 306 -6.48 5.35 -3.16
CA VAL A 306 -6.41 4.67 -4.46
C VAL A 306 -5.14 4.99 -5.25
N GLY A 307 -4.44 6.06 -4.91
CA GLY A 307 -3.12 6.38 -5.46
C GLY A 307 -2.00 5.41 -5.07
N TRP A 308 -2.28 4.45 -4.19
CA TRP A 308 -1.36 3.41 -3.77
C TRP A 308 -1.87 2.02 -4.15
N VAL A 309 -0.97 1.04 -4.23
CA VAL A 309 -1.35 -0.33 -4.61
C VAL A 309 -2.35 -0.95 -3.63
N THR A 310 -2.28 -0.60 -2.35
CA THR A 310 -3.25 -1.06 -1.35
C THR A 310 -4.65 -0.59 -1.67
N GLY A 311 -4.81 0.63 -2.17
CA GLY A 311 -6.09 1.15 -2.66
C GLY A 311 -6.58 0.42 -3.91
N HIS A 312 -5.70 -0.05 -4.77
CA HIS A 312 -6.06 -0.88 -5.92
C HIS A 312 -6.53 -2.27 -5.47
N SER A 313 -5.65 -3.01 -4.81
CA SER A 313 -5.86 -4.43 -4.51
C SER A 313 -6.87 -4.67 -3.39
N TYR A 314 -6.86 -3.84 -2.36
CA TYR A 314 -7.62 -4.09 -1.12
C TYR A 314 -8.57 -2.98 -0.70
N LEU A 315 -8.85 -2.01 -1.56
CA LEU A 315 -9.97 -1.09 -1.38
C LEU A 315 -10.99 -1.27 -2.51
N VAL A 316 -10.54 -1.45 -3.75
CA VAL A 316 -11.40 -1.56 -4.92
C VAL A 316 -11.49 -3.00 -5.43
N TYR A 317 -10.43 -3.56 -5.99
CA TYR A 317 -10.52 -4.80 -6.76
C TYR A 317 -10.78 -6.06 -5.92
N GLY A 318 -10.01 -6.31 -4.90
CA GLY A 318 -10.17 -7.49 -4.04
C GLY A 318 -11.54 -7.55 -3.35
N PRO A 319 -11.96 -6.47 -2.66
CA PRO A 319 -13.27 -6.43 -2.03
C PRO A 319 -14.43 -6.59 -3.01
N LEU A 320 -14.46 -5.81 -4.09
CA LEU A 320 -15.57 -5.84 -5.05
C LEU A 320 -15.65 -7.15 -5.82
N ALA A 321 -14.51 -7.75 -6.17
CA ALA A 321 -14.51 -9.07 -6.79
C ALA A 321 -15.10 -10.16 -5.85
N ASN A 322 -15.01 -9.99 -4.54
CA ASN A 322 -15.65 -10.86 -3.55
C ASN A 322 -17.13 -10.50 -3.26
N GLY A 323 -17.67 -9.45 -3.85
CA GLY A 323 -19.02 -8.98 -3.54
C GLY A 323 -19.14 -8.31 -2.16
N ALA A 324 -18.04 -7.79 -1.64
CA ALA A 324 -17.98 -7.15 -0.33
C ALA A 324 -18.52 -5.71 -0.32
N THR A 325 -18.85 -5.22 0.88
CA THR A 325 -19.06 -3.80 1.14
C THR A 325 -17.73 -3.18 1.56
N THR A 326 -17.22 -2.22 0.81
CA THR A 326 -15.95 -1.52 1.07
C THR A 326 -16.20 -0.05 1.39
N ILE A 327 -15.44 0.51 2.34
CA ILE A 327 -15.53 1.93 2.72
C ILE A 327 -14.41 2.72 2.03
N MET A 328 -14.79 3.81 1.38
CA MET A 328 -13.88 4.85 0.89
C MET A 328 -13.94 6.06 1.81
N PHE A 329 -12.82 6.45 2.37
CA PHE A 329 -12.72 7.54 3.33
C PHE A 329 -11.92 8.71 2.75
N GLU A 330 -12.57 9.87 2.58
CA GLU A 330 -11.92 11.08 2.06
C GLU A 330 -11.13 11.84 3.14
N GLY A 331 -11.38 11.57 4.41
CA GLY A 331 -10.81 12.28 5.53
C GLY A 331 -9.45 11.78 6.00
N VAL A 332 -9.10 12.21 7.20
CA VAL A 332 -7.91 11.76 7.94
C VAL A 332 -8.32 11.18 9.30
N PRO A 333 -7.53 10.27 9.88
CA PRO A 333 -7.94 9.51 11.08
C PRO A 333 -8.20 10.33 12.34
N ASN A 334 -7.69 11.56 12.40
CA ASN A 334 -7.69 12.42 13.58
C ASN A 334 -8.40 13.78 13.35
N TYR A 335 -9.21 13.92 12.31
CA TYR A 335 -9.97 15.13 12.02
C TYR A 335 -11.47 14.81 11.83
N PRO A 336 -12.41 15.62 12.37
CA PRO A 336 -12.21 16.81 13.21
C PRO A 336 -11.87 16.51 14.68
N ALA A 337 -11.86 15.26 15.08
CA ALA A 337 -11.56 14.82 16.44
C ALA A 337 -10.57 13.63 16.44
N THR A 338 -9.80 13.49 17.50
CA THR A 338 -8.77 12.45 17.66
C THR A 338 -9.34 11.03 17.51
N ASN A 339 -10.59 10.81 17.92
CA ASN A 339 -11.30 9.52 17.83
C ASN A 339 -12.04 9.29 16.49
N ARG A 340 -11.74 10.10 15.46
CA ARG A 340 -12.45 10.04 14.16
C ARG A 340 -12.48 8.64 13.54
N MET A 341 -11.35 7.92 13.57
CA MET A 341 -11.30 6.55 13.04
C MET A 341 -12.27 5.62 13.79
N SER A 342 -12.27 5.69 15.10
CA SER A 342 -13.17 4.88 15.94
C SER A 342 -14.64 5.27 15.75
N GLN A 343 -14.94 6.55 15.51
CA GLN A 343 -16.30 7.01 15.18
C GLN A 343 -16.78 6.45 13.83
N VAL A 344 -15.92 6.37 12.82
CA VAL A 344 -16.26 5.76 11.53
C VAL A 344 -16.56 4.27 11.69
N VAL A 345 -15.77 3.57 12.51
CA VAL A 345 -16.02 2.17 12.84
C VAL A 345 -17.42 1.98 13.42
N ASP A 346 -17.80 2.79 14.41
CA ASP A 346 -19.12 2.69 15.04
C ASP A 346 -20.25 3.12 14.11
N LYS A 347 -20.04 4.24 13.37
CA LYS A 347 -21.06 4.77 12.43
C LYS A 347 -21.47 3.75 11.37
N HIS A 348 -20.51 3.07 10.79
CA HIS A 348 -20.73 2.15 9.68
C HIS A 348 -20.70 0.68 10.10
N GLN A 349 -20.54 0.39 11.40
CA GLN A 349 -20.45 -0.98 11.94
C GLN A 349 -19.36 -1.80 11.24
N VAL A 350 -18.17 -1.22 11.11
CA VAL A 350 -17.01 -1.84 10.45
C VAL A 350 -16.62 -3.12 11.18
N THR A 351 -16.46 -4.20 10.44
CA THR A 351 -16.06 -5.51 10.98
C THR A 351 -14.58 -5.82 10.70
N ILE A 352 -14.02 -5.28 9.63
CA ILE A 352 -12.63 -5.47 9.24
C ILE A 352 -12.00 -4.10 8.98
N LEU A 353 -10.95 -3.77 9.74
CA LEU A 353 -10.20 -2.51 9.61
C LEU A 353 -8.77 -2.80 9.15
N TYR A 354 -8.35 -2.19 8.04
CA TYR A 354 -7.03 -2.34 7.45
C TYR A 354 -6.36 -0.98 7.28
N THR A 355 -5.28 -0.73 8.04
CA THR A 355 -4.65 0.59 8.11
C THR A 355 -3.13 0.49 8.20
N ALA A 356 -2.44 1.63 8.17
CA ALA A 356 -0.99 1.71 8.18
C ALA A 356 -0.42 1.94 9.60
N PRO A 357 0.77 1.42 9.93
CA PRO A 357 1.45 1.69 11.20
C PRO A 357 1.63 3.17 11.52
N THR A 358 1.87 4.01 10.52
CA THR A 358 1.93 5.47 10.71
C THR A 358 0.64 6.04 11.31
N ALA A 359 -0.53 5.60 10.83
CA ALA A 359 -1.81 6.02 11.41
C ALA A 359 -1.98 5.48 12.84
N ILE A 360 -1.59 4.22 13.06
CA ILE A 360 -1.65 3.58 14.39
C ILE A 360 -0.77 4.35 15.39
N ARG A 361 0.47 4.66 15.04
CA ARG A 361 1.38 5.44 15.91
C ARG A 361 0.87 6.84 16.19
N ALA A 362 0.29 7.52 15.19
CA ALA A 362 -0.29 8.84 15.38
C ALA A 362 -1.46 8.84 16.38
N LEU A 363 -2.27 7.78 16.37
CA LEU A 363 -3.35 7.57 17.34
C LEU A 363 -2.81 7.14 18.71
N MET A 364 -1.82 6.26 18.74
CA MET A 364 -1.15 5.81 19.97
C MET A 364 -0.57 7.00 20.74
N ALA A 365 0.02 7.98 20.07
CA ALA A 365 0.51 9.21 20.68
C ALA A 365 -0.58 10.04 21.39
N LYS A 366 -1.86 9.80 21.05
CA LYS A 366 -3.04 10.41 21.71
C LYS A 366 -3.65 9.52 22.79
N GLY A 367 -3.16 8.31 22.94
CA GLY A 367 -3.61 7.38 23.98
C GLY A 367 -5.12 7.07 23.91
N ASN A 368 -5.79 7.13 25.05
CA ASN A 368 -7.21 6.80 25.14
C ASN A 368 -8.14 7.79 24.43
N GLU A 369 -7.68 8.99 24.10
CA GLU A 369 -8.48 9.96 23.33
C GLU A 369 -8.90 9.38 21.96
N ALA A 370 -8.07 8.52 21.37
CA ALA A 370 -8.34 7.87 20.09
C ALA A 370 -9.60 6.97 20.08
N VAL A 371 -10.09 6.58 21.26
CA VAL A 371 -11.22 5.64 21.42
C VAL A 371 -12.33 6.18 22.31
N THR A 372 -12.17 7.35 22.92
CA THR A 372 -13.14 7.93 23.85
C THR A 372 -14.51 8.07 23.19
N GLY A 373 -15.56 7.62 23.90
CA GLY A 373 -16.95 7.71 23.45
C GLY A 373 -17.33 6.78 22.30
N THR A 374 -16.51 5.76 22.02
CA THR A 374 -16.76 4.76 20.97
C THR A 374 -16.71 3.34 21.53
N SER A 375 -17.48 2.42 20.93
CA SER A 375 -17.53 1.03 21.37
C SER A 375 -16.62 0.09 20.55
N ARG A 376 -16.57 0.27 19.24
CA ARG A 376 -15.85 -0.56 18.24
C ARG A 376 -16.18 -2.06 18.34
N GLN A 377 -17.33 -2.40 18.92
CA GLN A 377 -17.73 -3.79 19.15
C GLN A 377 -17.99 -4.57 17.87
N SER A 378 -18.26 -3.86 16.76
CA SER A 378 -18.44 -4.50 15.45
C SER A 378 -17.13 -5.08 14.88
N LEU A 379 -15.96 -4.56 15.30
CA LEU A 379 -14.69 -5.07 14.81
C LEU A 379 -14.49 -6.55 15.13
N ARG A 380 -14.12 -7.30 14.11
CA ARG A 380 -13.79 -8.72 14.15
C ARG A 380 -12.32 -8.97 13.83
N ILE A 381 -11.80 -8.29 12.82
CA ILE A 381 -10.42 -8.41 12.34
C ILE A 381 -9.83 -7.01 12.13
N MET A 382 -8.57 -6.87 12.46
CA MET A 382 -7.77 -5.69 12.17
C MET A 382 -6.55 -6.07 11.33
N GLY A 383 -6.02 -5.16 10.55
CA GLY A 383 -4.83 -5.38 9.74
C GLY A 383 -3.90 -4.18 9.72
N SER A 384 -2.66 -4.46 9.34
CA SER A 384 -1.58 -3.49 9.20
C SER A 384 -0.87 -3.67 7.86
N VAL A 385 -0.53 -2.56 7.21
CA VAL A 385 0.04 -2.54 5.87
C VAL A 385 0.95 -1.33 5.61
N GLY A 386 1.91 -1.53 4.73
CA GLY A 386 2.70 -0.46 4.10
C GLY A 386 4.10 -0.29 4.67
N GLU A 387 4.31 -0.64 5.91
CA GLU A 387 5.61 -0.63 6.59
C GLU A 387 5.63 -1.64 7.76
N PRO A 388 6.80 -2.06 8.25
CA PRO A 388 6.85 -2.88 9.46
C PRO A 388 6.23 -2.14 10.66
N ILE A 389 5.41 -2.86 11.44
CA ILE A 389 4.86 -2.33 12.67
C ILE A 389 5.74 -2.78 13.85
N ASN A 390 6.14 -1.84 14.69
CA ASN A 390 6.87 -2.17 15.91
C ASN A 390 5.96 -2.86 16.94
N PRO A 391 6.51 -3.74 17.80
CA PRO A 391 5.72 -4.51 18.76
C PRO A 391 4.85 -3.67 19.69
N GLU A 392 5.32 -2.51 20.14
CA GLU A 392 4.58 -1.61 21.03
C GLU A 392 3.34 -1.02 20.35
N ALA A 393 3.45 -0.59 19.10
CA ALA A 393 2.32 -0.08 18.34
C ALA A 393 1.35 -1.22 17.99
N TRP A 394 1.85 -2.42 17.69
CA TRP A 394 1.06 -3.61 17.47
C TRP A 394 0.23 -3.97 18.72
N GLU A 395 0.88 -3.99 19.91
CA GLU A 395 0.19 -4.28 21.17
C GLU A 395 -0.82 -3.18 21.56
N TRP A 396 -0.48 -1.91 21.35
CA TRP A 396 -1.42 -0.83 21.55
C TRP A 396 -2.66 -0.96 20.65
N TYR A 397 -2.44 -1.25 19.37
CA TYR A 397 -3.50 -1.46 18.40
C TYR A 397 -4.40 -2.63 18.79
N TYR A 398 -3.80 -3.75 19.20
CA TYR A 398 -4.51 -4.94 19.69
C TYR A 398 -5.35 -4.64 20.93
N ARG A 399 -4.78 -3.98 21.93
CA ARG A 399 -5.45 -3.71 23.20
C ARG A 399 -6.45 -2.57 23.09
N THR A 400 -6.08 -1.45 22.48
CA THR A 400 -6.85 -0.20 22.55
C THR A 400 -7.93 -0.14 21.46
N ILE A 401 -7.58 -0.41 20.20
CA ILE A 401 -8.56 -0.39 19.11
C ILE A 401 -9.33 -1.69 19.06
N GLY A 402 -8.68 -2.82 19.17
CA GLY A 402 -9.24 -4.16 19.06
C GLY A 402 -9.84 -4.73 20.32
N ASP A 403 -9.71 -4.03 21.47
CA ASP A 403 -10.25 -4.45 22.75
C ASP A 403 -9.87 -5.90 23.13
N GLU A 404 -8.63 -6.30 22.80
CA GLU A 404 -8.06 -7.64 22.96
C GLU A 404 -8.85 -8.80 22.30
N ARG A 405 -9.84 -8.47 21.46
CA ARG A 405 -10.73 -9.45 20.80
C ARG A 405 -10.33 -9.74 19.36
N CYS A 406 -9.81 -8.73 18.66
CA CYS A 406 -9.59 -8.80 17.22
C CYS A 406 -8.15 -9.23 16.92
N PRO A 407 -7.93 -10.30 16.18
CA PRO A 407 -6.60 -10.62 15.66
C PRO A 407 -6.13 -9.53 14.69
N ILE A 408 -4.81 -9.34 14.63
CA ILE A 408 -4.18 -8.42 13.67
C ILE A 408 -3.54 -9.25 12.57
N VAL A 409 -3.94 -9.00 11.33
CA VAL A 409 -3.23 -9.48 10.15
C VAL A 409 -2.18 -8.44 9.77
N ASP A 410 -0.94 -8.71 10.15
CA ASP A 410 0.22 -7.89 9.82
C ASP A 410 0.77 -8.36 8.47
N THR A 411 0.51 -7.59 7.42
CA THR A 411 0.75 -8.02 6.05
C THR A 411 2.04 -7.43 5.50
N TRP A 412 2.83 -8.28 4.82
CA TRP A 412 3.96 -7.81 4.03
C TRP A 412 3.74 -8.10 2.55
N TRP A 413 3.90 -7.09 1.74
CA TRP A 413 3.84 -7.11 0.28
C TRP A 413 4.26 -5.76 -0.30
N GLN A 414 4.30 -5.66 -1.61
CA GLN A 414 4.83 -4.50 -2.34
C GLN A 414 3.90 -4.14 -3.50
N THR A 415 4.08 -2.95 -4.08
CA THR A 415 3.41 -2.58 -5.35
C THR A 415 3.72 -3.62 -6.43
N GLU A 416 4.95 -4.07 -6.48
CA GLU A 416 5.48 -5.05 -7.42
C GLU A 416 4.83 -6.44 -7.27
N THR A 417 4.39 -6.80 -6.09
CA THR A 417 3.83 -8.14 -5.83
C THR A 417 2.34 -8.26 -6.13
N GLY A 418 1.64 -7.13 -6.29
CA GLY A 418 0.22 -7.06 -6.63
C GLY A 418 -0.73 -7.44 -5.51
N GLY A 419 -0.28 -8.22 -4.54
CA GLY A 419 -1.03 -8.66 -3.38
C GLY A 419 -0.14 -9.16 -2.26
N ILE A 420 -0.76 -9.53 -1.15
CA ILE A 420 -0.12 -9.95 0.11
C ILE A 420 0.66 -11.24 -0.09
N LEU A 421 1.93 -11.24 0.31
CA LEU A 421 2.82 -12.40 0.23
C LEU A 421 3.01 -13.14 1.55
N ILE A 422 3.17 -12.39 2.64
CA ILE A 422 3.40 -12.95 3.98
C ILE A 422 2.40 -12.30 4.93
N SER A 423 1.61 -13.11 5.62
CA SER A 423 0.56 -12.63 6.53
C SER A 423 0.05 -13.74 7.43
N PRO A 424 -0.39 -13.43 8.67
CA PRO A 424 -1.22 -14.37 9.41
C PRO A 424 -2.56 -14.59 8.71
N LEU A 425 -3.16 -15.75 8.98
CA LEU A 425 -4.56 -16.06 8.65
C LEU A 425 -5.34 -16.20 9.96
N PRO A 426 -6.49 -15.53 10.12
CA PRO A 426 -7.15 -15.36 11.42
C PRO A 426 -7.49 -16.65 12.16
N GLY A 427 -7.95 -17.69 11.46
CA GLY A 427 -8.27 -18.99 12.04
C GLY A 427 -7.10 -19.97 12.16
N VAL A 428 -5.93 -19.58 11.66
CA VAL A 428 -4.77 -20.48 11.46
C VAL A 428 -3.60 -20.12 12.36
N THR A 429 -3.20 -18.84 12.36
CA THR A 429 -1.88 -18.40 12.79
C THR A 429 -1.91 -17.84 14.20
N ASP A 430 -1.13 -18.39 15.11
CA ASP A 430 -0.83 -17.76 16.39
C ASP A 430 0.03 -16.52 16.11
N LEU A 431 -0.28 -15.38 16.72
CA LEU A 431 0.34 -14.11 16.40
C LEU A 431 1.57 -13.83 17.26
N LYS A 432 2.57 -13.20 16.66
CA LYS A 432 3.73 -12.64 17.36
C LYS A 432 3.84 -11.16 16.99
N PRO A 433 3.86 -10.23 17.95
CA PRO A 433 3.88 -8.79 17.67
C PRO A 433 4.99 -8.37 16.68
N GLY A 434 4.60 -7.63 15.65
CA GLY A 434 5.52 -7.14 14.61
C GLY A 434 5.92 -8.17 13.55
N SER A 435 5.46 -9.42 13.65
CA SER A 435 5.72 -10.45 12.64
C SER A 435 4.67 -10.49 11.57
N ALA A 436 5.09 -10.47 10.29
CA ALA A 436 4.22 -10.79 9.16
C ALA A 436 3.88 -12.29 9.07
N THR A 437 4.54 -13.13 9.83
CA THR A 437 4.32 -14.55 10.11
C THR A 437 4.67 -15.50 8.96
N LYS A 438 3.70 -16.07 8.26
CA LYS A 438 3.88 -17.19 7.31
C LYS A 438 3.56 -16.79 5.87
N PRO A 439 4.16 -17.44 4.88
CA PRO A 439 3.85 -17.18 3.47
C PRO A 439 2.42 -17.57 3.11
N PHE A 440 1.82 -16.79 2.21
CA PHE A 440 0.57 -17.15 1.57
C PHE A 440 0.77 -18.25 0.50
N PHE A 441 -0.31 -18.84 0.01
CA PHE A 441 -0.27 -19.92 -0.98
C PHE A 441 0.55 -19.58 -2.21
N GLY A 442 1.40 -20.49 -2.65
CA GLY A 442 2.27 -20.35 -3.81
C GLY A 442 3.48 -19.44 -3.60
N VAL A 443 3.56 -18.73 -2.47
CA VAL A 443 4.69 -17.85 -2.17
C VAL A 443 5.81 -18.65 -1.51
N GLN A 444 7.01 -18.59 -2.08
CA GLN A 444 8.18 -19.32 -1.62
C GLN A 444 9.29 -18.36 -1.20
N PRO A 445 9.18 -17.73 -0.01
CA PRO A 445 10.22 -16.84 0.48
C PRO A 445 11.45 -17.61 0.92
N ALA A 446 12.62 -17.04 0.65
CA ALA A 446 13.89 -17.52 1.16
C ALA A 446 14.71 -16.36 1.70
N LEU A 447 15.56 -16.65 2.68
CA LEU A 447 16.58 -15.71 3.14
C LEU A 447 17.92 -16.13 2.54
N VAL A 448 18.63 -15.15 2.00
CA VAL A 448 19.96 -15.37 1.42
C VAL A 448 20.96 -14.38 2.00
N ASP A 449 22.22 -14.77 2.01
CA ASP A 449 23.32 -13.88 2.36
C ASP A 449 23.62 -12.88 1.20
N ASN A 450 24.65 -12.07 1.33
CA ASN A 450 25.02 -11.09 0.31
C ASN A 450 25.60 -11.71 -0.97
N MET A 451 25.99 -12.99 -0.92
CA MET A 451 26.47 -13.77 -2.07
C MET A 451 25.33 -14.56 -2.75
N GLY A 452 24.14 -14.53 -2.17
CA GLY A 452 22.96 -15.26 -2.64
C GLY A 452 22.88 -16.71 -2.13
N GLU A 453 23.71 -17.09 -1.17
CA GLU A 453 23.63 -18.44 -0.59
C GLU A 453 22.44 -18.53 0.37
N PRO A 454 21.63 -19.60 0.26
CA PRO A 454 20.49 -19.82 1.13
C PRO A 454 20.88 -19.93 2.62
N LEU A 455 20.11 -19.29 3.47
CA LEU A 455 20.25 -19.33 4.92
C LEU A 455 19.12 -20.17 5.53
N GLU A 456 19.48 -21.19 6.27
CA GLU A 456 18.54 -22.15 6.86
C GLU A 456 18.22 -21.83 8.34
N GLY A 457 17.07 -22.33 8.81
CA GLY A 457 16.64 -22.23 10.20
C GLY A 457 16.35 -20.81 10.68
N ALA A 458 16.58 -20.54 11.96
CA ALA A 458 16.47 -19.22 12.57
C ALA A 458 17.64 -18.33 12.12
N THR A 459 17.35 -17.31 11.33
CA THR A 459 18.39 -16.50 10.67
C THR A 459 17.85 -15.14 10.21
N GLU A 460 18.76 -14.29 9.77
CA GLU A 460 18.45 -13.00 9.14
C GLU A 460 19.21 -12.88 7.81
N GLY A 461 18.58 -12.27 6.80
CA GLY A 461 19.20 -12.11 5.49
C GLY A 461 18.38 -11.26 4.53
N ASN A 462 18.78 -11.29 3.26
CA ASN A 462 18.03 -10.65 2.18
C ASN A 462 16.82 -11.52 1.84
N LEU A 463 15.65 -10.90 1.76
CA LEU A 463 14.41 -11.61 1.43
C LEU A 463 14.25 -11.71 -0.09
N VAL A 464 14.14 -12.93 -0.57
CA VAL A 464 13.88 -13.25 -1.99
C VAL A 464 12.68 -14.17 -2.13
N SER A 465 12.06 -14.20 -3.30
CA SER A 465 11.13 -15.27 -3.68
C SER A 465 11.78 -16.18 -4.72
N THR A 466 11.70 -17.47 -4.49
CA THR A 466 12.34 -18.48 -5.37
C THR A 466 11.46 -18.88 -6.54
N ASP A 467 10.17 -18.54 -6.51
CA ASP A 467 9.22 -18.85 -7.57
C ASP A 467 8.14 -17.77 -7.66
N SER A 468 7.39 -17.79 -8.75
CA SER A 468 6.30 -16.85 -9.04
C SER A 468 4.98 -17.29 -8.41
N TRP A 469 4.10 -16.32 -8.21
CA TRP A 469 2.68 -16.42 -7.87
C TRP A 469 1.86 -15.66 -8.93
N PRO A 470 0.53 -15.73 -8.97
CA PRO A 470 -0.23 -15.09 -10.06
C PRO A 470 -0.18 -13.55 -10.10
N GLY A 471 0.08 -12.90 -8.96
CA GLY A 471 -0.07 -11.46 -8.78
C GLY A 471 1.12 -10.54 -9.04
N PRO A 472 2.38 -10.97 -9.34
CA PRO A 472 3.48 -10.04 -9.49
C PRO A 472 3.35 -9.16 -10.73
N MET A 473 4.01 -8.01 -10.68
CA MET A 473 4.17 -7.16 -11.86
C MET A 473 4.76 -7.96 -13.02
N ARG A 474 4.42 -7.56 -14.25
CA ARG A 474 4.95 -8.21 -15.44
C ARG A 474 6.21 -7.54 -15.97
N THR A 475 6.32 -6.24 -15.76
CA THR A 475 7.46 -5.43 -16.20
C THR A 475 7.42 -4.02 -15.60
N VAL A 476 8.48 -3.27 -15.80
CA VAL A 476 8.45 -1.81 -15.74
C VAL A 476 7.94 -1.31 -17.09
N PHE A 477 6.92 -0.47 -17.07
CA PHE A 477 6.28 0.05 -18.28
C PHE A 477 7.32 0.72 -19.20
N GLY A 478 7.40 0.23 -20.45
CA GLY A 478 8.34 0.73 -21.44
C GLY A 478 9.81 0.39 -21.21
N ASP A 479 10.17 -0.39 -20.17
CA ASP A 479 11.56 -0.65 -19.80
C ASP A 479 11.73 -2.02 -19.11
N HIS A 480 11.63 -3.09 -19.88
CA HIS A 480 11.78 -4.45 -19.37
C HIS A 480 13.21 -4.75 -18.88
N GLU A 481 14.22 -4.14 -19.48
CA GLU A 481 15.60 -4.29 -19.02
C GLU A 481 15.77 -3.75 -17.59
N ARG A 482 15.18 -2.59 -17.29
CA ARG A 482 15.18 -2.05 -15.93
C ARG A 482 14.45 -2.95 -14.93
N PHE A 483 13.41 -3.65 -15.34
CA PHE A 483 12.72 -4.66 -14.53
C PHE A 483 13.66 -5.81 -14.17
N GLU A 484 14.34 -6.41 -15.14
CA GLU A 484 15.31 -7.47 -14.90
C GLU A 484 16.49 -6.99 -14.04
N GLN A 485 17.05 -5.83 -14.34
CA GLN A 485 18.16 -5.25 -13.57
C GLN A 485 17.78 -4.96 -12.12
N THR A 486 16.58 -4.44 -11.88
CA THR A 486 16.16 -4.04 -10.52
C THR A 486 15.86 -5.23 -9.63
N TYR A 487 15.21 -6.27 -10.16
CA TYR A 487 14.61 -7.32 -9.34
C TYR A 487 15.27 -8.70 -9.48
N PHE A 488 16.09 -8.93 -10.52
CA PHE A 488 16.63 -10.25 -10.83
C PHE A 488 18.14 -10.28 -11.02
N SER A 489 18.83 -9.13 -11.11
CA SER A 489 20.27 -9.09 -11.34
C SER A 489 21.09 -9.36 -10.08
N THR A 490 20.61 -8.91 -8.91
CA THR A 490 21.34 -9.06 -7.64
C THR A 490 21.44 -10.53 -7.22
N PHE A 491 20.35 -11.27 -7.35
CA PHE A 491 20.28 -12.71 -7.05
C PHE A 491 19.67 -13.46 -8.23
N PRO A 492 20.49 -13.88 -9.20
CA PRO A 492 20.01 -14.54 -10.42
C PRO A 492 19.09 -15.73 -10.14
N GLY A 493 17.99 -15.84 -10.89
CA GLY A 493 17.00 -16.90 -10.72
C GLY A 493 16.04 -16.70 -9.56
N ARG A 494 16.06 -15.54 -8.90
CA ARG A 494 15.17 -15.20 -7.76
C ARG A 494 14.68 -13.79 -7.86
N TYR A 495 13.44 -13.57 -7.45
CA TYR A 495 12.91 -12.21 -7.28
C TYR A 495 13.47 -11.59 -6.00
N PHE A 496 14.24 -10.53 -6.13
CA PHE A 496 14.78 -9.78 -5.01
C PHE A 496 13.81 -8.68 -4.56
N THR A 497 13.35 -8.79 -3.33
CA THR A 497 12.35 -7.85 -2.79
C THR A 497 12.94 -6.47 -2.44
N GLY A 498 14.25 -6.37 -2.28
CA GLY A 498 14.92 -5.19 -1.73
C GLY A 498 14.70 -5.01 -0.23
N ASP A 499 14.06 -5.97 0.44
CA ASP A 499 13.85 -5.99 1.88
C ASP A 499 14.75 -7.02 2.56
N GLY A 500 15.18 -6.71 3.77
CA GLY A 500 15.75 -7.67 4.70
C GLY A 500 14.66 -8.27 5.58
N ALA A 501 14.87 -9.50 6.03
CA ALA A 501 13.98 -10.14 6.96
C ALA A 501 14.72 -11.08 7.92
N ARG A 502 14.12 -11.28 9.08
CA ARG A 502 14.52 -12.28 10.06
C ARG A 502 13.47 -13.38 10.12
N ARG A 503 13.92 -14.61 10.22
CA ARG A 503 13.06 -15.79 10.44
C ARG A 503 13.43 -16.45 11.76
N ASP A 504 12.45 -16.79 12.59
CA ASP A 504 12.67 -17.53 13.84
C ASP A 504 12.61 -19.07 13.65
N ALA A 505 12.78 -19.80 14.76
CA ALA A 505 12.77 -21.26 14.75
C ALA A 505 11.41 -21.86 14.37
N ASP A 506 10.32 -21.11 14.55
CA ASP A 506 8.96 -21.52 14.17
C ASP A 506 8.64 -21.18 12.70
N GLY A 507 9.59 -20.55 11.99
CA GLY A 507 9.45 -20.12 10.60
C GLY A 507 8.62 -18.85 10.42
N TYR A 508 8.53 -18.00 11.45
CA TYR A 508 7.88 -16.69 11.38
C TYR A 508 8.84 -15.64 10.84
N TYR A 509 8.33 -14.77 9.96
CA TYR A 509 9.09 -13.71 9.31
C TYR A 509 8.82 -12.34 9.95
N TRP A 510 9.88 -11.61 10.28
CA TRP A 510 9.88 -10.19 10.58
C TRP A 510 10.61 -9.45 9.47
N ILE A 511 9.99 -8.43 8.93
CA ILE A 511 10.65 -7.54 7.95
C ILE A 511 11.50 -6.55 8.72
N THR A 512 12.80 -6.54 8.44
CA THR A 512 13.78 -5.69 9.15
C THR A 512 14.01 -4.34 8.48
N GLY A 513 13.42 -4.13 7.30
CA GLY A 513 13.49 -2.88 6.54
C GLY A 513 14.09 -3.06 5.15
N ARG A 514 14.25 -1.95 4.43
CA ARG A 514 14.89 -1.95 3.11
C ARG A 514 16.36 -2.31 3.24
N VAL A 515 16.85 -3.11 2.31
CA VAL A 515 18.30 -3.47 2.27
C VAL A 515 19.18 -2.23 2.10
N ASP A 516 18.69 -1.21 1.37
CA ASP A 516 19.35 0.08 1.22
C ASP A 516 19.45 0.87 2.54
N ASP A 517 18.60 0.53 3.52
CA ASP A 517 18.54 1.14 4.85
C ASP A 517 19.18 0.25 5.93
N VAL A 518 19.85 -0.81 5.55
CA VAL A 518 20.64 -1.65 6.48
C VAL A 518 21.96 -0.98 6.81
N LEU A 519 22.31 -0.99 8.08
CA LEU A 519 23.56 -0.45 8.61
C LEU A 519 24.59 -1.57 8.76
N ASN A 520 25.84 -1.26 8.39
CA ASN A 520 27.01 -2.11 8.66
C ASN A 520 27.87 -1.43 9.73
N VAL A 521 27.55 -1.69 11.00
CA VAL A 521 28.26 -1.10 12.14
C VAL A 521 29.26 -2.12 12.68
N SER A 522 30.55 -1.80 12.60
CA SER A 522 31.64 -2.66 13.07
C SER A 522 31.58 -4.10 12.51
N GLY A 523 31.17 -4.24 11.24
CA GLY A 523 31.02 -5.53 10.58
C GLY A 523 29.72 -6.30 10.89
N HIS A 524 28.84 -5.72 11.72
CA HIS A 524 27.52 -6.29 12.02
C HIS A 524 26.45 -5.59 11.20
N ARG A 525 25.62 -6.39 10.56
CA ARG A 525 24.46 -5.92 9.79
C ARG A 525 23.28 -5.70 10.74
N MET A 526 22.72 -4.49 10.75
CA MET A 526 21.55 -4.14 11.55
C MET A 526 20.52 -3.40 10.71
N GLY A 527 19.25 -3.75 10.91
CA GLY A 527 18.14 -3.02 10.29
C GLY A 527 17.91 -1.68 11.00
N THR A 528 17.69 -0.62 10.22
CA THR A 528 17.29 0.67 10.82
C THR A 528 16.01 0.55 11.63
N ALA A 529 15.06 -0.27 11.16
CA ALA A 529 13.77 -0.50 11.82
C ALA A 529 13.90 -1.04 13.26
N GLU A 530 14.89 -1.88 13.54
CA GLU A 530 15.14 -2.41 14.88
C GLU A 530 15.54 -1.30 15.85
N ILE A 531 16.44 -0.42 15.42
CA ILE A 531 16.89 0.72 16.23
C ILE A 531 15.78 1.75 16.40
N GLU A 532 15.02 2.02 15.31
CA GLU A 532 13.86 2.91 15.35
C GLU A 532 12.80 2.40 16.31
N SER A 533 12.52 1.10 16.31
CA SER A 533 11.59 0.47 17.26
C SER A 533 12.03 0.66 18.71
N ALA A 534 13.31 0.42 19.00
CA ALA A 534 13.84 0.64 20.33
C ALA A 534 13.76 2.11 20.77
N LEU A 535 14.01 3.04 19.85
CA LEU A 535 13.88 4.47 20.13
C LEU A 535 12.42 4.84 20.45
N VAL A 536 11.48 4.40 19.63
CA VAL A 536 10.03 4.72 19.80
C VAL A 536 9.43 4.03 21.03
N ALA A 537 10.00 2.93 21.50
CA ALA A 537 9.62 2.30 22.77
C ALA A 537 9.95 3.17 24.00
N HIS A 538 10.78 4.19 23.85
CA HIS A 538 11.07 5.15 24.93
C HIS A 538 9.87 6.09 25.17
N PRO A 539 9.39 6.27 26.42
CA PRO A 539 8.15 6.98 26.73
C PRO A 539 8.06 8.43 26.24
N LYS A 540 9.20 9.07 25.99
CA LYS A 540 9.29 10.48 25.59
C LYS A 540 9.48 10.67 24.08
N ILE A 541 9.57 9.59 23.30
CA ILE A 541 9.82 9.64 21.85
C ILE A 541 8.53 9.34 21.08
N ALA A 542 8.16 10.25 20.20
CA ALA A 542 6.99 10.08 19.33
C ALA A 542 7.34 9.33 18.04
N GLU A 543 8.49 9.68 17.41
CA GLU A 543 8.93 9.07 16.16
C GLU A 543 10.46 9.04 16.10
N ALA A 544 10.99 8.11 15.33
CA ALA A 544 12.41 8.04 15.03
C ALA A 544 12.66 7.56 13.59
N ALA A 545 13.73 8.05 13.01
CA ALA A 545 14.27 7.55 11.75
C ALA A 545 15.80 7.45 11.85
N VAL A 546 16.34 6.34 11.41
CA VAL A 546 17.77 6.04 11.53
C VAL A 546 18.38 5.93 10.14
N VAL A 547 19.57 6.50 9.98
CA VAL A 547 20.38 6.39 8.76
C VAL A 547 21.83 6.08 9.11
N GLY A 548 22.51 5.38 8.22
CA GLY A 548 23.95 5.17 8.31
C GLY A 548 24.71 6.35 7.74
N VAL A 549 25.76 6.77 8.45
CA VAL A 549 26.72 7.79 8.00
C VAL A 549 28.12 7.20 8.03
N PRO A 550 29.05 7.66 7.16
CA PRO A 550 30.44 7.22 7.24
C PRO A 550 31.04 7.44 8.64
N HIS A 551 31.73 6.45 9.16
CA HIS A 551 32.41 6.52 10.45
C HIS A 551 33.80 5.88 10.37
N GLU A 552 34.82 6.61 10.79
CA GLU A 552 36.24 6.22 10.61
C GLU A 552 36.59 4.87 11.24
N ILE A 553 36.00 4.53 12.38
CA ILE A 553 36.33 3.30 13.13
C ILE A 553 35.32 2.18 12.83
N LYS A 554 34.03 2.50 12.73
CA LYS A 554 32.94 1.52 12.64
C LYS A 554 32.56 1.16 11.20
N GLY A 555 33.14 1.85 10.21
CA GLY A 555 32.72 1.82 8.82
C GLY A 555 31.44 2.65 8.60
N GLN A 556 30.37 2.35 9.33
CA GLN A 556 29.19 3.19 9.44
C GLN A 556 28.88 3.51 10.89
N GLY A 557 28.49 4.76 11.14
CA GLY A 557 27.91 5.23 12.38
C GLY A 557 26.38 5.32 12.29
N ILE A 558 25.74 5.33 13.42
CA ILE A 558 24.29 5.40 13.55
C ILE A 558 23.87 6.85 13.80
N TYR A 559 23.14 7.44 12.86
CA TYR A 559 22.58 8.77 12.98
C TYR A 559 21.06 8.66 13.15
N ALA A 560 20.55 9.04 14.33
CA ALA A 560 19.14 8.94 14.65
C ALA A 560 18.48 10.32 14.66
N TYR A 561 17.45 10.50 13.84
CA TYR A 561 16.53 11.64 13.93
C TYR A 561 15.38 11.25 14.84
N VAL A 562 15.11 12.07 15.86
CA VAL A 562 14.14 11.73 16.91
C VAL A 562 13.20 12.89 17.14
N THR A 563 11.91 12.61 17.11
CA THR A 563 10.84 13.56 17.45
C THR A 563 10.28 13.24 18.82
N LEU A 564 10.21 14.22 19.70
CA LEU A 564 9.69 14.06 21.04
C LEU A 564 8.15 14.15 21.08
N ILE A 565 7.56 13.56 22.12
CA ILE A 565 6.13 13.76 22.40
C ILE A 565 5.87 15.21 22.83
N ALA A 566 4.61 15.65 22.68
CA ALA A 566 4.21 16.99 23.07
C ALA A 566 4.50 17.26 24.57
N GLY A 567 5.17 18.37 24.86
CA GLY A 567 5.53 18.79 26.21
C GLY A 567 6.90 18.34 26.69
N GLU A 568 7.61 17.54 25.92
CA GLU A 568 9.02 17.20 26.18
C GLU A 568 9.94 18.10 25.34
N GLU A 569 11.10 18.44 25.90
CA GLU A 569 12.11 19.24 25.23
C GLU A 569 13.47 18.52 25.20
N PRO A 570 14.32 18.80 24.19
CA PRO A 570 15.67 18.27 24.14
C PRO A 570 16.50 18.71 25.35
N SER A 571 17.19 17.75 25.96
CA SER A 571 18.15 18.02 27.04
C SER A 571 19.34 17.08 26.98
N ARG A 572 20.43 17.43 27.64
CA ARG A 572 21.62 16.55 27.74
C ARG A 572 21.31 15.28 28.53
N GLU A 573 20.48 15.40 29.53
CA GLU A 573 20.00 14.28 30.34
C GLU A 573 19.18 13.31 29.52
N LEU A 574 18.23 13.81 28.73
CA LEU A 574 17.40 13.01 27.84
C LEU A 574 18.24 12.35 26.74
N HIS A 575 19.23 13.05 26.20
CA HIS A 575 20.15 12.48 25.21
C HIS A 575 20.91 11.26 25.78
N LYS A 576 21.37 11.35 27.00
CA LYS A 576 22.03 10.24 27.69
C LYS A 576 21.05 9.11 28.00
N GLU A 577 19.88 9.44 28.52
CA GLU A 577 18.80 8.50 28.82
C GLU A 577 18.42 7.66 27.60
N VAL A 578 18.22 8.29 26.44
CA VAL A 578 17.86 7.61 25.20
C VAL A 578 18.98 6.70 24.69
N LYS A 579 20.25 7.13 24.78
CA LYS A 579 21.39 6.25 24.41
C LYS A 579 21.50 5.03 25.32
N GLU A 580 21.33 5.21 26.61
CA GLU A 580 21.33 4.11 27.59
C GLU A 580 20.13 3.18 27.39
N TRP A 581 18.98 3.74 27.02
CA TRP A 581 17.78 2.97 26.69
C TRP A 581 18.03 2.05 25.50
N VAL A 582 18.47 2.56 24.34
CA VAL A 582 18.77 1.75 23.15
C VAL A 582 19.85 0.69 23.46
N ARG A 583 20.87 1.07 24.24
CA ARG A 583 21.92 0.13 24.66
C ARG A 583 21.36 -1.02 25.50
N LYS A 584 20.37 -0.75 26.34
CA LYS A 584 19.70 -1.77 27.16
C LYS A 584 18.80 -2.67 26.30
N GLU A 585 18.04 -2.07 25.39
CA GLU A 585 17.05 -2.81 24.59
C GLU A 585 17.69 -3.71 23.52
N ILE A 586 18.73 -3.22 22.83
CA ILE A 586 19.35 -3.95 21.71
C ILE A 586 20.80 -4.35 22.05
N GLY A 587 21.57 -3.41 22.60
CA GLY A 587 22.99 -3.61 22.88
C GLY A 587 23.86 -2.40 22.52
N ALA A 588 25.12 -2.44 22.93
CA ALA A 588 26.05 -1.32 22.74
C ALA A 588 26.30 -0.98 21.26
N ILE A 589 26.22 -1.97 20.38
CA ILE A 589 26.47 -1.81 18.94
C ILE A 589 25.38 -0.99 18.24
N ALA A 590 24.16 -1.01 18.75
CA ALA A 590 23.02 -0.28 18.21
C ALA A 590 22.88 1.14 18.77
N THR A 591 23.74 1.53 19.72
CA THR A 591 23.66 2.85 20.33
C THR A 591 23.94 3.94 19.29
N PRO A 592 23.03 4.92 19.11
CA PRO A 592 23.23 6.01 18.17
C PRO A 592 24.51 6.81 18.47
N ASP A 593 25.31 7.07 17.46
CA ASP A 593 26.47 7.97 17.56
C ASP A 593 25.98 9.41 17.70
N VAL A 594 24.98 9.76 16.89
CA VAL A 594 24.32 11.08 16.88
C VAL A 594 22.82 10.90 17.10
N ILE A 595 22.25 11.71 17.99
CA ILE A 595 20.81 11.92 18.12
C ILE A 595 20.53 13.36 17.70
N HIS A 596 19.78 13.49 16.62
CA HIS A 596 19.31 14.77 16.08
C HIS A 596 17.84 14.95 16.51
N TRP A 597 17.60 15.90 17.36
CA TRP A 597 16.26 16.27 17.79
C TRP A 597 15.57 17.03 16.69
N ALA A 598 14.53 16.44 16.12
CA ALA A 598 13.81 16.96 14.96
C ALA A 598 12.38 17.36 15.35
N GLU A 599 11.90 18.49 14.86
CA GLU A 599 10.47 18.87 15.00
C GLU A 599 9.57 17.95 14.17
N GLY A 600 10.09 17.36 13.10
CA GLY A 600 9.37 16.42 12.22
C GLY A 600 10.31 15.68 11.29
N LEU A 601 9.81 14.61 10.68
CA LEU A 601 10.54 13.79 9.72
C LEU A 601 10.04 14.01 8.30
N PRO A 602 10.93 13.98 7.27
CA PRO A 602 10.53 14.11 5.88
C PRO A 602 9.77 12.85 5.46
N LYS A 603 8.48 12.99 5.29
CA LYS A 603 7.58 11.90 4.91
C LYS A 603 6.94 12.17 3.57
N THR A 604 6.73 11.11 2.81
CA THR A 604 5.79 11.16 1.71
C THR A 604 4.39 11.40 2.27
N ARG A 605 3.48 11.79 1.42
CA ARG A 605 2.06 11.97 1.81
C ARG A 605 1.36 10.68 2.21
N SER A 606 1.95 9.51 1.91
CA SER A 606 1.54 8.20 2.45
C SER A 606 2.09 7.92 3.86
N GLY A 607 2.87 8.83 4.43
CA GLY A 607 3.50 8.66 5.73
C GLY A 607 4.86 7.95 5.71
N LYS A 608 5.35 7.52 4.54
CA LYS A 608 6.64 6.85 4.42
C LYS A 608 7.79 7.84 4.62
N ILE A 609 8.69 7.53 5.56
CA ILE A 609 9.89 8.34 5.84
C ILE A 609 10.86 8.25 4.66
N MET A 610 11.35 9.40 4.20
CA MET A 610 12.30 9.50 3.11
C MET A 610 13.75 9.48 3.62
N ARG A 611 14.23 8.31 4.04
CA ARG A 611 15.57 8.12 4.62
C ARG A 611 16.70 8.58 3.69
N ARG A 612 16.50 8.53 2.38
CA ARG A 612 17.44 9.08 1.42
C ARG A 612 17.75 10.56 1.67
N ILE A 613 16.73 11.36 1.96
CA ILE A 613 16.88 12.78 2.27
C ILE A 613 17.59 12.94 3.62
N LEU A 614 17.16 12.19 4.63
CA LEU A 614 17.79 12.21 5.96
C LEU A 614 19.28 11.84 5.90
N ARG A 615 19.65 10.83 5.10
CA ARG A 615 21.06 10.44 4.91
C ARG A 615 21.87 11.56 4.29
N LYS A 616 21.36 12.20 3.25
CA LYS A 616 22.04 13.33 2.60
C LYS A 616 22.21 14.54 3.52
N ILE A 617 21.21 14.83 4.33
CA ILE A 617 21.31 15.87 5.36
C ILE A 617 22.39 15.47 6.37
N ALA A 618 22.37 14.22 6.87
CA ALA A 618 23.33 13.72 7.85
C ALA A 618 24.77 13.76 7.31
N THR A 619 25.00 13.48 6.03
CA THR A 619 26.33 13.54 5.40
C THR A 619 26.73 14.94 4.90
N GLY A 620 25.83 15.92 4.94
CA GLY A 620 26.12 17.30 4.48
C GLY A 620 25.93 17.51 2.98
N GLU A 621 25.31 16.57 2.26
CA GLU A 621 25.07 16.64 0.81
C GLU A 621 23.77 17.39 0.50
N THR A 622 23.59 18.57 1.06
CA THR A 622 22.32 19.32 1.00
C THR A 622 21.99 19.92 -0.35
N ASP A 623 23.00 20.12 -1.21
CA ASP A 623 22.82 20.69 -2.57
C ASP A 623 22.25 19.70 -3.59
N SER A 624 22.16 18.43 -3.24
CA SER A 624 21.75 17.34 -4.15
C SER A 624 20.71 16.39 -3.54
N LEU A 625 19.68 16.93 -2.90
CA LEU A 625 18.66 16.11 -2.19
C LEU A 625 17.84 15.19 -3.13
N GLY A 626 17.85 15.47 -4.43
CA GLY A 626 17.07 14.72 -5.42
C GLY A 626 15.59 15.08 -5.38
N ASP A 627 14.74 14.21 -5.88
CA ASP A 627 13.29 14.48 -5.96
C ASP A 627 12.67 14.58 -4.56
N ILE A 628 12.19 15.77 -4.21
CA ILE A 628 11.44 16.09 -2.98
C ILE A 628 9.94 16.34 -3.26
N SER A 629 9.51 16.20 -4.51
CA SER A 629 8.15 16.51 -4.95
C SER A 629 7.06 15.66 -4.29
N THR A 630 7.45 14.51 -3.76
CA THR A 630 6.53 13.57 -3.07
C THR A 630 6.38 13.83 -1.58
N LEU A 631 7.10 14.82 -1.02
CA LEU A 631 7.00 15.16 0.40
C LEU A 631 5.63 15.76 0.76
N ALA A 632 5.13 15.38 1.91
CA ALA A 632 3.91 15.94 2.49
C ALA A 632 4.12 17.41 2.91
N ASP A 633 5.28 17.72 3.46
CA ASP A 633 5.73 19.04 3.86
C ASP A 633 7.20 19.23 3.46
N PRO A 634 7.48 19.93 2.34
CA PRO A 634 8.84 20.22 1.94
C PRO A 634 9.60 21.12 2.95
N GLY A 635 8.89 21.93 3.73
CA GLY A 635 9.49 22.84 4.73
C GLY A 635 10.20 22.11 5.88
N VAL A 636 9.89 20.84 6.11
CA VAL A 636 10.60 19.99 7.09
C VAL A 636 12.08 19.83 6.72
N VAL A 637 12.40 19.78 5.44
CA VAL A 637 13.79 19.61 4.97
C VAL A 637 14.64 20.82 5.34
N ASP A 638 14.14 22.01 5.11
CA ASP A 638 14.84 23.26 5.45
C ASP A 638 15.05 23.41 6.96
N LYS A 639 14.09 22.93 7.76
CA LYS A 639 14.21 22.89 9.22
C LYS A 639 15.32 21.95 9.65
N LEU A 640 15.33 20.70 9.17
CA LEU A 640 16.35 19.72 9.49
C LEU A 640 17.78 20.17 9.13
N ILE A 641 17.92 20.86 8.00
CA ILE A 641 19.22 21.43 7.59
C ILE A 641 19.68 22.51 8.56
N ARG A 642 18.76 23.39 9.01
CA ARG A 642 19.08 24.44 10.02
C ARG A 642 19.41 23.84 11.36
N GLU A 643 18.60 22.92 11.87
CA GLU A 643 18.83 22.24 13.16
C GLU A 643 20.20 21.54 13.20
N LYS A 644 20.64 20.94 12.09
CA LYS A 644 21.96 20.33 11.98
C LYS A 644 23.07 21.39 12.07
N SER A 645 22.91 22.54 11.43
CA SER A 645 23.91 23.62 11.45
C SER A 645 24.03 24.29 12.83
N GLU A 646 22.98 24.26 13.64
CA GLU A 646 22.96 24.79 15.01
C GLU A 646 23.51 23.78 16.04
N ALA A 647 23.48 22.48 15.71
CA ALA A 647 23.97 21.39 16.56
C ALA A 647 25.45 21.04 16.32
N ALA A 648 26.05 21.53 15.24
CA ALA A 648 27.46 21.35 14.88
C ALA A 648 28.34 22.50 15.44
#